data_3c8889bd4329b1708aa0148100c0d22f
#
_entry.id   3c8889bd4329b1708aa0148100c0d22f
#
_cell.length_a   1.000
_cell.length_b   1.000
_cell.length_c   1.000
_cell.angle_alpha   90.00
_cell.angle_beta   90.00
_cell.angle_gamma   90.00
#
_symmetry.space_group_name_H-M   'P 1'
#
loop_
_entity.id
_entity.type
_entity.pdbx_description
1 polymer ?
#
loop_
_entity_poly.entity_id
_entity_poly.type
_entity_poly.pdbx_seq_one_letter_code
_entity_poly.pdbx_strand_id
1 'polypeptide(L)'
;LYCRNTFQTLCHQRLLRKAIVALAAAIPLLAQFNPRQYPLPAAPVVPLEPSQKIERKRNDAPGPNDIVVRGVTQEVQGVKRLLRGSVELETTDVLLKADEIDYDTETGDSEARGHVHYENFVTGEILSCDRAVYNLETQDGKFYNVQGSSPSKIDARPGILSTSNPFIFQGRWAERLKQRYILYDGFITSCKLPRPWWRLTGPKFDIIPGERAITQRSFFKVGNVPVFYFPYFYKSLAKQPRRSGFLTPQFGTSSRLGFVYGLGYFLAINRSYDLLYNGTYFTQRGLAHTVDFRGKPNERSDFNVNLWGINDRGRLLNDGVTRIKEGGFSMTFSGRTELGRGWQARGQGNYLSSLTFRRAFTQTFTEAIASEVKSIGIVDKHWSSYSIHGVVADLKNFQSDAPGDRVSIRQLPQVEFVVRERPVFKRELPVWVSLESTGGLVRRSQPLFQTRAFVERVDINPRISTRWRWKDIALVPSIALRGSYWGSSQPDRPTQVTGRNQTRLASDIGVDLVLPAFERTFNAPRWAGKRMKHVIEPRASFRAVSGVADFGQIIRFDEIELMNNTREAEVSVANRLLVKSKDGVVRDFLSWTVWQRRYFDPTFGGALVDGRRNVVESQIGLTSFSFLDGPRNYSPVVSSLRMNPVGSLGIEWRTDYDPRRAQITNSSFSANGRLNEVFLSVGHNQVRNGTLSPPANQFTGLIGLGRENRRGWNAGFNAIYDYRLKQLQFSNSQVTYNSDCCGLSFQFRRLDYGPIQANQYRFAFVIANIGSIGNLRRQERFF
;
A
#
# COMPACT_ATOMS: atom_id res chain seq x y z
N LEU A 1 -16.53 -4.49 60.33
CA LEU A 1 -16.04 -5.36 59.17
C LEU A 1 -16.70 -5.04 57.83
N TYR A 2 -17.60 -4.07 57.75
CA TYR A 2 -18.32 -3.71 56.51
C TYR A 2 -17.85 -2.42 55.82
N CYS A 3 -16.80 -1.76 56.34
CA CYS A 3 -16.32 -0.47 55.81
C CYS A 3 -14.99 -0.51 55.05
N ARG A 4 -14.35 -1.67 54.90
CA ARG A 4 -13.05 -1.77 54.21
C ARG A 4 -13.08 -2.16 52.70
N ASN A 5 -14.18 -2.75 52.22
CA ASN A 5 -14.30 -3.19 50.83
C ASN A 5 -14.85 -2.12 49.86
N THR A 6 -15.52 -1.08 50.37
CA THR A 6 -16.06 0.01 49.54
C THR A 6 -14.99 1.06 49.14
N PHE A 7 -13.93 1.19 49.91
CA PHE A 7 -12.87 2.15 49.62
C PHE A 7 -11.89 1.63 48.57
N GLN A 8 -11.63 0.33 48.49
CA GLN A 8 -10.77 -0.24 47.45
C GLN A 8 -11.44 -0.27 46.06
N THR A 9 -12.74 -0.52 45.98
CA THR A 9 -13.47 -0.48 44.69
C THR A 9 -13.65 0.94 44.16
N LEU A 10 -13.82 1.93 45.01
CA LEU A 10 -13.89 3.34 44.61
C LEU A 10 -12.53 3.90 44.18
N CYS A 11 -11.43 3.44 44.78
CA CYS A 11 -10.09 3.84 44.39
C CYS A 11 -9.69 3.21 43.06
N HIS A 12 -10.05 1.94 42.80
CA HIS A 12 -9.81 1.27 41.50
C HIS A 12 -10.67 1.86 40.38
N GLN A 13 -11.93 2.21 40.64
CA GLN A 13 -12.78 2.87 39.66
C GLN A 13 -12.32 4.32 39.36
N ARG A 14 -11.79 5.04 40.35
CA ARG A 14 -11.18 6.37 40.09
C ARG A 14 -9.85 6.31 39.38
N LEU A 15 -9.03 5.30 39.64
CA LEU A 15 -7.78 5.05 38.86
C LEU A 15 -8.07 4.56 37.44
N LEU A 16 -9.03 3.66 37.26
CA LEU A 16 -9.48 3.23 35.94
C LEU A 16 -10.13 4.37 35.14
N ARG A 17 -10.97 5.21 35.78
CA ARG A 17 -11.54 6.41 35.14
C ARG A 17 -10.47 7.45 34.83
N LYS A 18 -9.45 7.65 35.67
CA LYS A 18 -8.34 8.54 35.38
C LYS A 18 -7.42 7.96 34.30
N ALA A 19 -7.19 6.65 34.25
CA ALA A 19 -6.46 5.98 33.19
C ALA A 19 -7.22 6.01 31.86
N ILE A 20 -8.54 5.79 31.88
CA ILE A 20 -9.41 5.91 30.69
C ILE A 20 -9.51 7.36 30.22
N VAL A 21 -9.60 8.33 31.14
CA VAL A 21 -9.61 9.76 30.80
C VAL A 21 -8.21 10.20 30.32
N ALA A 22 -7.12 9.70 30.89
CA ALA A 22 -5.77 9.95 30.41
C ALA A 22 -5.50 9.25 29.05
N LEU A 23 -6.02 8.03 28.85
CA LEU A 23 -6.00 7.39 27.53
C LEU A 23 -6.90 8.12 26.53
N ALA A 24 -8.11 8.55 26.94
CA ALA A 24 -9.01 9.31 26.07
C ALA A 24 -8.51 10.74 25.79
N ALA A 25 -7.74 11.33 26.68
CA ALA A 25 -7.07 12.61 26.46
C ALA A 25 -5.77 12.49 25.64
N ALA A 26 -5.21 11.27 25.55
CA ALA A 26 -4.03 10.97 24.73
C ALA A 26 -4.38 10.54 23.28
N ILE A 27 -5.67 10.51 22.95
CA ILE A 27 -6.17 9.95 21.69
C ILE A 27 -6.76 11.00 20.73
N PRO A 28 -6.17 12.11 20.44
CA PRO A 28 -6.51 12.82 19.25
C PRO A 28 -5.32 13.20 18.38
N LEU A 29 -4.90 12.37 17.38
CA LEU A 29 -3.67 12.77 16.67
C LEU A 29 -3.22 11.98 15.44
N LEU A 30 -4.04 11.45 14.49
CA LEU A 30 -3.52 10.88 13.24
C LEU A 30 -4.43 11.06 12.02
N ALA A 31 -4.57 12.25 11.50
CA ALA A 31 -5.33 12.42 10.25
C ALA A 31 -4.49 12.74 9.00
N GLN A 32 -3.16 12.59 9.06
CA GLN A 32 -2.31 12.79 7.87
C GLN A 32 -1.39 11.62 7.56
N PHE A 33 -1.56 10.47 8.20
CA PHE A 33 -0.75 9.31 7.84
C PHE A 33 -1.32 8.69 6.57
N ASN A 34 -0.71 9.00 5.43
CA ASN A 34 -0.87 8.22 4.23
C ASN A 34 -0.05 6.93 4.42
N PRO A 35 -0.65 5.76 4.64
CA PRO A 35 0.10 4.51 4.83
C PRO A 35 0.93 4.11 3.61
N ARG A 36 0.84 4.88 2.51
CA ARG A 36 1.67 4.72 1.32
C ARG A 36 3.00 5.49 1.39
N GLN A 37 3.18 6.43 2.33
CA GLN A 37 4.41 7.23 2.42
C GLN A 37 5.56 6.56 3.18
N TYR A 38 5.25 5.57 4.03
CA TYR A 38 6.27 4.78 4.70
C TYR A 38 5.88 3.31 4.60
N PRO A 39 6.31 2.59 3.54
CA PRO A 39 6.22 1.15 3.59
C PRO A 39 7.07 0.70 4.78
N LEU A 40 6.42 0.15 5.81
CA LEU A 40 7.13 -0.61 6.83
C LEU A 40 8.03 -1.60 6.09
N PRO A 41 9.30 -1.77 6.48
CA PRO A 41 10.15 -2.77 5.86
C PRO A 41 9.38 -4.09 5.88
N ALA A 42 9.21 -4.70 4.70
CA ALA A 42 8.58 -6.00 4.59
C ALA A 42 9.29 -6.93 5.57
N ALA A 43 8.52 -7.60 6.45
CA ALA A 43 9.10 -8.61 7.31
C ALA A 43 9.88 -9.58 6.42
N PRO A 44 11.11 -9.96 6.77
CA PRO A 44 11.88 -10.88 5.97
C PRO A 44 11.00 -12.11 5.71
N VAL A 45 10.80 -12.44 4.44
CA VAL A 45 10.14 -13.68 4.05
C VAL A 45 11.06 -14.78 4.55
N VAL A 46 10.67 -15.44 5.64
CA VAL A 46 11.39 -16.63 6.09
C VAL A 46 11.19 -17.64 4.98
N PRO A 47 12.25 -18.09 4.31
CA PRO A 47 12.13 -19.15 3.32
C PRO A 47 11.50 -20.37 4.03
N LEU A 48 10.38 -20.85 3.52
CA LEU A 48 9.89 -22.14 3.95
C LEU A 48 10.88 -23.18 3.42
N GLU A 49 11.36 -24.03 4.30
CA GLU A 49 12.19 -25.16 3.88
C GLU A 49 11.46 -25.93 2.78
N PRO A 50 12.16 -26.32 1.71
CA PRO A 50 11.57 -27.14 0.67
C PRO A 50 11.04 -28.43 1.30
N SER A 51 9.92 -28.93 0.77
CA SER A 51 9.37 -30.23 1.20
C SER A 51 10.50 -31.25 1.24
N GLN A 52 10.70 -31.85 2.41
CA GLN A 52 11.78 -32.83 2.60
C GLN A 52 11.65 -33.92 1.53
N LYS A 53 12.75 -34.13 0.80
CA LYS A 53 12.86 -35.36 0.01
C LYS A 53 12.75 -36.55 0.95
N ILE A 54 12.02 -37.56 0.56
CA ILE A 54 12.01 -38.82 1.31
C ILE A 54 13.42 -39.38 1.24
N GLU A 55 14.14 -39.38 2.37
CA GLU A 55 15.45 -39.99 2.45
C GLU A 55 15.26 -41.51 2.58
N ARG A 56 16.02 -42.25 1.81
CA ARG A 56 16.07 -43.71 1.97
C ARG A 56 16.60 -44.04 3.36
N LYS A 57 15.93 -44.96 4.00
CA LYS A 57 16.37 -45.47 5.32
C LYS A 57 17.62 -46.35 5.25
N ARG A 58 18.05 -46.75 4.06
CA ARG A 58 19.25 -47.59 3.79
C ARG A 58 20.15 -46.92 2.76
N ASN A 59 21.45 -47.07 2.92
CA ASN A 59 22.45 -46.46 2.04
C ASN A 59 22.75 -47.30 0.78
N ASP A 60 22.23 -48.55 0.69
CA ASP A 60 22.42 -49.49 -0.40
C ASP A 60 21.25 -49.43 -1.40
N ALA A 61 21.24 -48.40 -2.23
CA ALA A 61 20.22 -48.30 -3.28
C ALA A 61 20.49 -49.35 -4.38
N PRO A 62 19.43 -50.01 -4.90
CA PRO A 62 19.54 -50.90 -6.07
C PRO A 62 20.14 -50.14 -7.26
N GLY A 63 20.88 -50.84 -8.10
CA GLY A 63 21.35 -50.31 -9.39
C GLY A 63 20.21 -49.89 -10.32
N PRO A 64 20.47 -49.22 -11.42
CA PRO A 64 19.42 -48.64 -12.30
C PRO A 64 18.43 -49.69 -12.85
N ASN A 65 18.83 -50.93 -12.98
CA ASN A 65 17.99 -52.02 -13.48
C ASN A 65 17.77 -53.18 -12.45
N ASP A 66 18.21 -52.95 -11.20
CA ASP A 66 18.10 -53.98 -10.18
C ASP A 66 16.73 -53.89 -9.48
N ILE A 67 16.12 -55.04 -9.25
CA ILE A 67 14.95 -55.20 -8.43
C ILE A 67 15.33 -56.05 -7.22
N VAL A 68 15.36 -55.44 -6.05
CA VAL A 68 15.63 -56.15 -4.78
C VAL A 68 14.34 -56.62 -4.16
N VAL A 69 14.25 -57.90 -3.93
CA VAL A 69 13.08 -58.56 -3.34
C VAL A 69 13.46 -59.13 -1.99
N ARG A 70 12.66 -58.85 -0.96
CA ARG A 70 12.79 -59.39 0.42
C ARG A 70 11.44 -59.90 0.90
N GLY A 71 11.41 -60.99 1.55
CA GLY A 71 10.20 -61.58 2.15
C GLY A 71 10.58 -62.76 3.05
N VAL A 72 9.65 -63.20 3.88
CA VAL A 72 9.89 -64.34 4.79
C VAL A 72 9.93 -65.65 4.01
N THR A 73 9.03 -65.82 3.04
CA THR A 73 9.00 -66.97 2.15
C THR A 73 8.88 -66.54 0.70
N GLN A 74 9.59 -67.28 -0.20
CA GLN A 74 9.53 -67.07 -1.64
C GLN A 74 9.30 -68.42 -2.32
N GLU A 75 8.24 -68.52 -3.10
CA GLU A 75 7.95 -69.63 -3.97
C GLU A 75 8.15 -69.21 -5.43
N VAL A 76 8.80 -70.02 -6.23
CA VAL A 76 9.05 -69.81 -7.65
C VAL A 76 8.21 -70.74 -8.51
N GLN A 77 7.30 -70.14 -9.28
CA GLN A 77 6.46 -70.88 -10.22
C GLN A 77 6.71 -70.33 -11.65
N GLY A 78 7.76 -70.88 -12.31
CA GLY A 78 8.17 -70.45 -13.61
C GLY A 78 8.72 -68.99 -13.53
N VAL A 79 8.10 -68.08 -14.28
CA VAL A 79 8.44 -66.62 -14.27
C VAL A 79 7.83 -65.87 -13.09
N LYS A 80 6.90 -66.51 -12.34
CA LYS A 80 6.25 -65.85 -11.21
C LYS A 80 6.97 -66.11 -9.89
N ARG A 81 7.10 -65.08 -9.12
CA ARG A 81 7.63 -65.06 -7.76
C ARG A 81 6.49 -64.77 -6.78
N LEU A 82 6.13 -65.75 -5.97
CA LEU A 82 5.10 -65.63 -4.93
C LEU A 82 5.78 -65.36 -3.61
N LEU A 83 5.64 -64.12 -3.11
CA LEU A 83 6.31 -63.62 -1.93
C LEU A 83 5.31 -63.47 -0.80
N ARG A 84 5.63 -63.94 0.39
CA ARG A 84 4.75 -63.86 1.55
C ARG A 84 5.52 -63.43 2.80
N GLY A 85 4.82 -62.69 3.68
CA GLY A 85 5.33 -62.26 4.99
C GLY A 85 6.20 -61.00 4.91
N SER A 86 5.60 -59.85 5.15
CA SER A 86 6.27 -58.53 5.18
C SER A 86 7.18 -58.28 3.97
N VAL A 87 6.63 -58.47 2.80
CA VAL A 87 7.35 -58.39 1.53
C VAL A 87 7.77 -56.96 1.22
N GLU A 88 9.02 -56.77 0.81
CA GLU A 88 9.56 -55.55 0.24
C GLU A 88 10.06 -55.81 -1.18
N LEU A 89 9.61 -54.99 -2.11
CA LEU A 89 10.08 -54.94 -3.49
C LEU A 89 10.60 -53.54 -3.76
N GLU A 90 11.90 -53.40 -4.04
CA GLU A 90 12.59 -52.13 -4.14
C GLU A 90 13.31 -52.02 -5.47
N THR A 91 13.08 -50.88 -6.15
CA THR A 91 13.82 -50.45 -7.34
C THR A 91 14.58 -49.15 -7.05
N THR A 92 15.31 -48.62 -8.04
CA THR A 92 15.95 -47.31 -7.90
C THR A 92 14.98 -46.20 -7.51
N ASP A 93 13.74 -46.24 -8.01
CA ASP A 93 12.76 -45.15 -7.88
C ASP A 93 11.60 -45.44 -6.92
N VAL A 94 11.31 -46.72 -6.67
CA VAL A 94 10.08 -47.17 -6.00
C VAL A 94 10.36 -48.21 -4.94
N LEU A 95 9.62 -48.12 -3.83
CA LEU A 95 9.55 -49.12 -2.79
C LEU A 95 8.08 -49.53 -2.62
N LEU A 96 7.80 -50.83 -2.82
CA LEU A 96 6.49 -51.46 -2.61
C LEU A 96 6.62 -52.45 -1.47
N LYS A 97 5.79 -52.30 -0.42
CA LYS A 97 5.68 -53.23 0.70
C LYS A 97 4.28 -53.76 0.79
N ALA A 98 4.12 -55.01 1.18
CA ALA A 98 2.83 -55.64 1.41
C ALA A 98 2.97 -56.89 2.28
N ASP A 99 1.87 -57.44 2.72
CA ASP A 99 1.88 -58.78 3.39
C ASP A 99 2.21 -59.88 2.38
N GLU A 100 1.73 -59.73 1.14
CA GLU A 100 1.95 -60.64 0.03
C GLU A 100 2.19 -59.87 -1.27
N ILE A 101 3.13 -60.35 -2.11
CA ILE A 101 3.36 -59.83 -3.46
C ILE A 101 3.55 -60.99 -4.43
N ASP A 102 2.75 -61.02 -5.49
CA ASP A 102 2.93 -61.89 -6.64
C ASP A 102 3.60 -61.05 -7.73
N TYR A 103 4.82 -61.42 -8.12
CA TYR A 103 5.62 -60.71 -9.10
C TYR A 103 5.98 -61.57 -10.30
N ASP A 104 5.71 -61.06 -11.48
CA ASP A 104 6.08 -61.66 -12.75
C ASP A 104 7.36 -61.03 -13.28
N THR A 105 8.42 -61.83 -13.43
CA THR A 105 9.75 -61.35 -13.82
C THR A 105 9.90 -61.07 -15.31
N GLU A 106 8.97 -61.55 -16.14
CA GLU A 106 9.00 -61.33 -17.60
C GLU A 106 8.20 -60.10 -18.01
N THR A 107 7.04 -59.88 -17.39
CA THR A 107 6.16 -58.75 -17.72
C THR A 107 6.36 -57.55 -16.80
N GLY A 108 7.03 -57.71 -15.66
CA GLY A 108 7.18 -56.68 -14.64
C GLY A 108 5.91 -56.42 -13.80
N ASP A 109 4.86 -57.24 -13.98
CA ASP A 109 3.62 -57.06 -13.26
C ASP A 109 3.75 -57.55 -11.81
N SER A 110 3.25 -56.75 -10.88
CA SER A 110 3.18 -57.09 -9.47
C SER A 110 1.77 -56.90 -8.92
N GLU A 111 1.28 -57.87 -8.15
CA GLU A 111 0.05 -57.75 -7.37
C GLU A 111 0.38 -57.86 -5.89
N ALA A 112 0.22 -56.74 -5.18
CA ALA A 112 0.45 -56.61 -3.76
C ALA A 112 -0.87 -56.60 -2.99
N ARG A 113 -0.96 -57.37 -1.87
CA ARG A 113 -2.14 -57.50 -1.03
C ARG A 113 -1.79 -57.42 0.45
N GLY A 114 -2.70 -56.82 1.21
CA GLY A 114 -2.59 -56.62 2.65
C GLY A 114 -1.57 -55.52 3.02
N HIS A 115 -2.00 -54.51 3.75
CA HIS A 115 -1.21 -53.38 4.25
C HIS A 115 -0.21 -52.80 3.22
N VAL A 116 -0.66 -52.68 1.97
CA VAL A 116 0.20 -52.20 0.88
C VAL A 116 0.67 -50.79 1.15
N HIS A 117 2.00 -50.60 1.09
CA HIS A 117 2.67 -49.30 1.22
C HIS A 117 3.58 -49.09 0.02
N TYR A 118 3.37 -47.96 -0.66
CA TYR A 118 4.12 -47.54 -1.84
C TYR A 118 4.81 -46.21 -1.58
N GLU A 119 6.10 -46.14 -1.86
CA GLU A 119 6.89 -44.91 -1.81
C GLU A 119 7.59 -44.67 -3.16
N ASN A 120 7.52 -43.45 -3.68
CA ASN A 120 8.27 -43.05 -4.84
C ASN A 120 9.33 -42.01 -4.42
N PHE A 121 10.60 -42.35 -4.54
CA PHE A 121 11.73 -41.51 -4.08
C PHE A 121 11.99 -40.30 -5.00
N VAL A 122 11.57 -40.37 -6.26
CA VAL A 122 11.75 -39.29 -7.25
C VAL A 122 10.69 -38.21 -7.06
N THR A 123 9.42 -38.62 -6.90
CA THR A 123 8.29 -37.70 -6.79
C THR A 123 7.99 -37.34 -5.35
N GLY A 124 8.45 -38.11 -4.36
CA GLY A 124 8.17 -37.96 -2.94
C GLY A 124 6.74 -38.35 -2.56
N GLU A 125 6.12 -39.19 -3.33
CA GLU A 125 4.76 -39.67 -3.11
C GLU A 125 4.75 -40.86 -2.18
N ILE A 126 3.76 -40.92 -1.29
CA ILE A 126 3.52 -42.04 -0.37
C ILE A 126 2.06 -42.43 -0.52
N LEU A 127 1.82 -43.73 -0.72
CA LEU A 127 0.49 -44.33 -0.80
C LEU A 127 0.37 -45.47 0.17
N SER A 128 -0.82 -45.65 0.76
CA SER A 128 -1.22 -46.82 1.49
C SER A 128 -2.55 -47.29 0.97
N CYS A 129 -2.72 -48.61 0.76
CA CYS A 129 -3.93 -49.20 0.21
C CYS A 129 -4.08 -50.68 0.63
N ASP A 130 -5.24 -51.26 0.36
CA ASP A 130 -5.48 -52.69 0.70
C ASP A 130 -4.91 -53.62 -0.36
N ARG A 131 -4.93 -53.18 -1.62
CA ARG A 131 -4.45 -53.95 -2.77
C ARG A 131 -3.87 -53.01 -3.84
N ALA A 132 -2.76 -53.38 -4.44
CA ALA A 132 -2.18 -52.71 -5.59
C ALA A 132 -1.86 -53.72 -6.70
N VAL A 133 -2.19 -53.35 -7.94
CA VAL A 133 -1.70 -53.99 -9.15
C VAL A 133 -0.80 -52.95 -9.83
N TYR A 134 0.50 -53.23 -9.90
CA TYR A 134 1.50 -52.28 -10.34
C TYR A 134 2.55 -52.93 -11.23
N ASN A 135 2.77 -52.37 -12.40
CA ASN A 135 3.82 -52.79 -13.29
C ASN A 135 5.09 -51.94 -13.04
N LEU A 136 6.17 -52.61 -12.69
CA LEU A 136 7.44 -51.99 -12.31
C LEU A 136 8.18 -51.36 -13.48
N GLU A 137 7.99 -51.85 -14.69
CA GLU A 137 8.67 -51.38 -15.90
C GLU A 137 7.93 -50.17 -16.51
N THR A 138 6.62 -50.29 -16.70
CA THR A 138 5.80 -49.22 -17.30
C THR A 138 5.42 -48.12 -16.31
N GLN A 139 5.53 -48.42 -14.99
CA GLN A 139 5.10 -47.58 -13.89
C GLN A 139 3.59 -47.28 -13.89
N ASP A 140 2.80 -48.16 -14.50
CA ASP A 140 1.34 -48.09 -14.48
C ASP A 140 0.81 -48.95 -13.33
N GLY A 141 -0.31 -48.51 -12.71
CA GLY A 141 -0.86 -49.26 -11.61
C GLY A 141 -2.27 -48.84 -11.17
N LYS A 142 -2.92 -49.76 -10.45
CA LYS A 142 -4.23 -49.56 -9.78
C LYS A 142 -4.10 -49.83 -8.30
N PHE A 143 -4.61 -48.93 -7.49
CA PHE A 143 -4.56 -48.97 -6.04
C PHE A 143 -5.99 -48.90 -5.49
N TYR A 144 -6.37 -49.81 -4.61
CA TYR A 144 -7.72 -49.93 -4.06
C TYR A 144 -7.77 -49.52 -2.59
N ASN A 145 -8.82 -48.75 -2.20
CA ASN A 145 -8.96 -48.12 -0.88
C ASN A 145 -7.72 -47.28 -0.52
N VAL A 146 -7.38 -46.40 -1.45
CA VAL A 146 -6.11 -45.65 -1.39
C VAL A 146 -6.21 -44.42 -0.50
N GLN A 147 -5.19 -44.23 0.32
CA GLN A 147 -4.86 -42.97 1.00
C GLN A 147 -3.40 -42.62 0.70
N GLY A 148 -3.14 -41.40 0.34
CA GLY A 148 -1.77 -41.00 0.01
C GLY A 148 -1.49 -39.54 0.20
N SER A 149 -0.21 -39.19 0.05
CA SER A 149 0.27 -37.85 0.09
C SER A 149 1.25 -37.55 -1.05
N SER A 150 1.17 -36.32 -1.58
CA SER A 150 2.09 -35.82 -2.60
C SER A 150 2.68 -34.49 -2.14
N PRO A 151 3.99 -34.28 -2.21
CA PRO A 151 4.63 -33.05 -1.78
C PRO A 151 4.06 -31.84 -2.48
N SER A 152 3.80 -30.77 -1.73
CA SER A 152 3.40 -29.49 -2.33
C SER A 152 4.65 -28.74 -2.80
N LYS A 153 4.68 -28.35 -4.07
CA LYS A 153 5.70 -27.41 -4.57
C LYS A 153 5.33 -26.01 -4.08
N ILE A 154 6.14 -25.48 -3.16
CA ILE A 154 5.87 -24.18 -2.53
C ILE A 154 6.47 -23.08 -3.37
N ASP A 155 5.60 -22.15 -3.81
CA ASP A 155 5.99 -20.88 -4.41
C ASP A 155 5.58 -19.80 -3.42
N ALA A 156 6.45 -19.53 -2.43
CA ALA A 156 6.17 -18.51 -1.41
C ALA A 156 6.09 -17.14 -2.07
N ARG A 157 4.89 -16.55 -2.09
CA ARG A 157 4.63 -15.20 -2.61
C ARG A 157 4.21 -14.28 -1.48
N PRO A 158 4.68 -13.03 -1.44
CA PRO A 158 4.20 -12.05 -0.46
C PRO A 158 2.68 -11.93 -0.49
N GLY A 159 2.03 -12.00 0.65
CA GLY A 159 0.58 -11.87 0.78
C GLY A 159 -0.25 -13.12 0.48
N ILE A 160 0.37 -14.27 0.22
CA ILE A 160 -0.31 -15.57 0.08
C ILE A 160 0.05 -16.45 1.27
N LEU A 161 -0.98 -17.00 1.92
CA LEU A 161 -0.77 -18.01 2.96
C LEU A 161 -0.10 -19.23 2.33
N SER A 162 1.02 -19.66 2.87
CA SER A 162 1.79 -20.80 2.37
C SER A 162 1.94 -21.87 3.45
N THR A 163 2.03 -23.13 3.03
CA THR A 163 2.24 -24.28 3.90
C THR A 163 3.20 -25.27 3.27
N SER A 164 4.00 -25.92 4.10
CA SER A 164 4.83 -27.07 3.72
C SER A 164 4.06 -28.40 3.74
N ASN A 165 2.81 -28.40 4.17
CA ASN A 165 2.01 -29.62 4.22
C ASN A 165 1.88 -30.22 2.81
N PRO A 166 2.00 -31.56 2.65
CA PRO A 166 1.71 -32.23 1.40
C PRO A 166 0.22 -32.16 1.08
N PHE A 167 -0.15 -32.36 -0.16
CA PHE A 167 -1.51 -32.66 -0.53
C PHE A 167 -1.82 -34.10 -0.14
N ILE A 168 -2.87 -34.30 0.63
CA ILE A 168 -3.38 -35.61 1.07
C ILE A 168 -4.59 -35.90 0.22
N PHE A 169 -4.69 -37.16 -0.26
CA PHE A 169 -5.84 -37.66 -1.00
C PHE A 169 -6.30 -38.98 -0.44
N GLN A 170 -7.57 -39.23 -0.55
CA GLN A 170 -8.20 -40.53 -0.20
C GLN A 170 -9.30 -40.82 -1.20
N GLY A 171 -9.40 -42.08 -1.64
CA GLY A 171 -10.40 -42.51 -2.60
C GLY A 171 -10.64 -44.01 -2.60
N ARG A 172 -11.75 -44.40 -3.23
CA ARG A 172 -12.10 -45.83 -3.35
C ARG A 172 -11.06 -46.60 -4.15
N TRP A 173 -10.53 -45.97 -5.21
CA TRP A 173 -9.40 -46.49 -5.98
C TRP A 173 -8.70 -45.37 -6.76
N ALA A 174 -7.46 -45.62 -7.15
CA ALA A 174 -6.67 -44.70 -7.97
C ALA A 174 -5.97 -45.48 -9.09
N GLU A 175 -5.80 -44.84 -10.23
CA GLU A 175 -4.97 -45.29 -11.35
C GLU A 175 -3.76 -44.37 -11.48
N ARG A 176 -2.60 -44.97 -11.71
CA ARG A 176 -1.40 -44.28 -12.18
C ARG A 176 -1.12 -44.76 -13.59
N LEU A 177 -1.00 -43.80 -14.53
CA LEU A 177 -0.66 -44.05 -15.94
C LEU A 177 0.55 -43.19 -16.26
N LYS A 178 1.75 -43.74 -16.05
CA LYS A 178 3.04 -42.99 -16.12
C LYS A 178 3.06 -41.77 -15.19
N GLN A 179 2.87 -40.57 -15.73
CA GLN A 179 2.84 -39.30 -14.96
C GLN A 179 1.42 -38.80 -14.67
N ARG A 180 0.36 -39.53 -15.08
CA ARG A 180 -1.04 -39.15 -14.88
C ARG A 180 -1.63 -39.95 -13.74
N TYR A 181 -2.33 -39.28 -12.82
CA TYR A 181 -3.01 -39.89 -11.69
C TYR A 181 -4.50 -39.61 -11.79
N ILE A 182 -5.30 -40.67 -11.65
CA ILE A 182 -6.75 -40.61 -11.65
C ILE A 182 -7.24 -41.20 -10.34
N LEU A 183 -7.90 -40.35 -9.52
CA LEU A 183 -8.50 -40.75 -8.25
C LEU A 183 -10.02 -40.79 -8.40
N TYR A 184 -10.63 -41.87 -7.98
CA TYR A 184 -12.08 -42.10 -8.07
C TYR A 184 -12.73 -42.13 -6.69
N ASP A 185 -13.94 -41.51 -6.62
CA ASP A 185 -14.80 -41.44 -5.43
C ASP A 185 -14.04 -41.07 -4.17
N GLY A 186 -13.43 -39.84 -4.21
CA GLY A 186 -12.52 -39.46 -3.17
C GLY A 186 -12.54 -37.96 -2.84
N PHE A 187 -11.52 -37.55 -2.10
CA PHE A 187 -11.27 -36.15 -1.79
C PHE A 187 -9.77 -35.84 -1.80
N ILE A 188 -9.48 -34.52 -1.94
CA ILE A 188 -8.14 -33.96 -1.84
C ILE A 188 -8.15 -32.81 -0.82
N THR A 189 -7.10 -32.71 0.00
CA THR A 189 -6.88 -31.65 0.97
C THR A 189 -5.37 -31.36 1.18
N SER A 190 -5.00 -30.17 1.68
CA SER A 190 -3.66 -29.88 2.22
C SER A 190 -3.65 -29.80 3.75
N CYS A 191 -4.77 -30.12 4.39
CA CYS A 191 -4.90 -30.14 5.83
C CYS A 191 -4.59 -31.52 6.41
N LYS A 192 -4.11 -31.55 7.65
CA LYS A 192 -3.86 -32.79 8.37
C LYS A 192 -5.15 -33.55 8.65
N LEU A 193 -5.12 -34.89 8.47
CA LEU A 193 -6.21 -35.77 8.85
C LEU A 193 -6.16 -36.01 10.38
N PRO A 194 -7.26 -36.50 11.02
CA PRO A 194 -8.51 -36.94 10.42
C PRO A 194 -9.58 -35.86 10.20
N ARG A 195 -9.37 -34.63 10.69
CA ARG A 195 -10.36 -33.53 10.61
C ARG A 195 -9.84 -32.37 9.80
N PRO A 196 -9.83 -32.47 8.46
CA PRO A 196 -9.35 -31.36 7.61
C PRO A 196 -10.32 -30.20 7.64
N TRP A 197 -9.80 -28.99 7.72
CA TRP A 197 -10.57 -27.76 7.64
C TRP A 197 -11.29 -27.59 6.29
N TRP A 198 -10.64 -28.06 5.22
CA TRP A 198 -11.24 -28.07 3.90
C TRP A 198 -10.95 -29.38 3.15
N ARG A 199 -11.84 -29.74 2.27
CA ARG A 199 -11.66 -30.83 1.31
C ARG A 199 -12.44 -30.58 0.03
N LEU A 200 -11.85 -30.96 -1.08
CA LEU A 200 -12.53 -31.01 -2.38
C LEU A 200 -12.91 -32.47 -2.62
N THR A 201 -14.22 -32.73 -2.65
CA THR A 201 -14.76 -34.11 -2.86
C THR A 201 -15.34 -34.22 -4.27
N GLY A 202 -15.12 -35.32 -4.94
CA GLY A 202 -15.65 -35.55 -6.29
C GLY A 202 -15.55 -37.00 -6.74
N PRO A 203 -16.33 -37.37 -7.78
CA PRO A 203 -16.35 -38.75 -8.32
C PRO A 203 -15.05 -39.08 -9.06
N LYS A 204 -14.37 -38.10 -9.65
CA LYS A 204 -13.15 -38.34 -10.42
C LYS A 204 -12.24 -37.12 -10.37
N PHE A 205 -10.96 -37.32 -10.05
CA PHE A 205 -9.88 -36.35 -10.17
C PHE A 205 -8.87 -36.87 -11.18
N ASP A 206 -8.52 -36.04 -12.16
CA ASP A 206 -7.54 -36.29 -13.20
C ASP A 206 -6.40 -35.30 -13.05
N ILE A 207 -5.24 -35.79 -12.65
CA ILE A 207 -4.11 -35.00 -12.25
C ILE A 207 -2.88 -35.37 -13.06
N ILE A 208 -2.30 -34.39 -13.75
CA ILE A 208 -0.98 -34.50 -14.37
C ILE A 208 -0.05 -33.53 -13.59
N PRO A 209 0.85 -34.05 -12.74
CA PRO A 209 1.77 -33.21 -11.95
C PRO A 209 2.58 -32.30 -12.82
N GLY A 210 2.64 -31.01 -12.41
CA GLY A 210 3.33 -29.98 -13.17
C GLY A 210 2.59 -29.45 -14.40
N GLU A 211 1.42 -30.00 -14.75
CA GLU A 211 0.58 -29.54 -15.86
C GLU A 211 -0.80 -29.07 -15.40
N ARG A 212 -1.66 -29.98 -14.88
CA ARG A 212 -3.06 -29.66 -14.55
C ARG A 212 -3.68 -30.64 -13.55
N ALA A 213 -4.74 -30.15 -12.89
CA ALA A 213 -5.70 -30.98 -12.17
C ALA A 213 -7.12 -30.63 -12.60
N ILE A 214 -7.92 -31.64 -12.94
CA ILE A 214 -9.29 -31.50 -13.41
C ILE A 214 -10.20 -32.37 -12.52
N THR A 215 -11.37 -31.83 -12.15
CA THR A 215 -12.45 -32.65 -11.58
C THR A 215 -13.81 -32.13 -12.04
N GLN A 216 -14.80 -33.00 -12.06
CA GLN A 216 -16.18 -32.67 -12.44
C GLN A 216 -17.11 -33.03 -11.29
N ARG A 217 -18.27 -32.34 -11.22
CA ARG A 217 -19.32 -32.57 -10.20
C ARG A 217 -18.73 -32.63 -8.79
N SER A 218 -17.84 -31.68 -8.46
CA SER A 218 -17.12 -31.69 -7.19
C SER A 218 -17.70 -30.66 -6.21
N PHE A 219 -17.59 -31.00 -4.92
CA PHE A 219 -18.01 -30.12 -3.83
C PHE A 219 -16.79 -29.67 -3.02
N PHE A 220 -16.67 -28.39 -2.85
CA PHE A 220 -15.76 -27.84 -1.88
C PHE A 220 -16.44 -27.75 -0.51
N LYS A 221 -15.88 -28.46 0.47
CA LYS A 221 -16.41 -28.55 1.83
C LYS A 221 -15.48 -27.85 2.80
N VAL A 222 -16.07 -27.12 3.74
CA VAL A 222 -15.39 -26.58 4.93
C VAL A 222 -15.86 -27.42 6.12
N GLY A 223 -14.96 -28.19 6.71
CA GLY A 223 -15.34 -29.29 7.59
C GLY A 223 -16.22 -30.27 6.84
N ASN A 224 -17.45 -30.43 7.29
CA ASN A 224 -18.45 -31.34 6.65
C ASN A 224 -19.47 -30.57 5.80
N VAL A 225 -19.48 -29.23 5.82
CA VAL A 225 -20.49 -28.43 5.14
C VAL A 225 -20.06 -28.18 3.69
N PRO A 226 -20.87 -28.53 2.67
CA PRO A 226 -20.63 -28.18 1.29
C PRO A 226 -20.89 -26.69 1.08
N VAL A 227 -19.84 -25.91 0.71
CA VAL A 227 -19.92 -24.48 0.53
C VAL A 227 -20.04 -24.10 -0.94
N PHE A 228 -19.37 -24.82 -1.83
CA PHE A 228 -19.41 -24.57 -3.27
C PHE A 228 -19.53 -25.88 -4.05
N TYR A 229 -20.32 -25.83 -5.13
CA TYR A 229 -20.41 -26.88 -6.14
C TYR A 229 -19.71 -26.42 -7.42
N PHE A 230 -18.82 -27.24 -7.95
CA PHE A 230 -18.14 -27.05 -9.21
C PHE A 230 -18.59 -28.08 -10.22
N PRO A 231 -19.39 -27.72 -11.23
CA PRO A 231 -19.70 -28.63 -12.34
C PRO A 231 -18.43 -29.11 -13.05
N TYR A 232 -17.48 -28.20 -13.21
CA TYR A 232 -16.15 -28.41 -13.75
C TYR A 232 -15.14 -27.57 -13.00
N PHE A 233 -14.08 -28.19 -12.51
CA PHE A 233 -12.97 -27.51 -11.83
C PHE A 233 -11.68 -27.82 -12.56
N TYR A 234 -10.94 -26.78 -12.92
CA TYR A 234 -9.63 -26.83 -13.53
C TYR A 234 -8.62 -26.02 -12.72
N LYS A 235 -7.49 -26.64 -12.41
CA LYS A 235 -6.36 -25.99 -11.79
C LYS A 235 -5.09 -26.27 -12.56
N SER A 236 -4.41 -25.22 -13.06
CA SER A 236 -3.07 -25.38 -13.64
C SER A 236 -2.05 -25.63 -12.53
N LEU A 237 -1.25 -26.68 -12.69
CA LEU A 237 -0.13 -27.05 -11.83
C LEU A 237 1.23 -26.71 -12.47
N ALA A 238 1.23 -26.17 -13.68
CA ALA A 238 2.47 -25.80 -14.37
C ALA A 238 3.18 -24.62 -13.69
N LYS A 239 4.49 -24.67 -13.65
CA LYS A 239 5.38 -23.63 -13.12
C LYS A 239 5.36 -22.30 -13.92
N GLN A 240 4.56 -22.20 -14.98
CA GLN A 240 4.49 -20.96 -15.77
C GLN A 240 3.90 -19.84 -14.93
N PRO A 241 4.57 -18.69 -14.79
CA PRO A 241 4.18 -17.64 -13.86
C PRO A 241 2.88 -16.92 -14.25
N ARG A 242 2.39 -17.09 -15.50
CA ARG A 242 1.19 -16.43 -16.03
C ARG A 242 0.40 -17.38 -16.93
N ARG A 243 -0.85 -17.66 -16.57
CA ARG A 243 -1.83 -18.35 -17.42
C ARG A 243 -3.17 -17.68 -17.36
N SER A 244 -3.85 -17.64 -18.51
CA SER A 244 -5.23 -17.17 -18.59
C SER A 244 -6.18 -18.09 -17.83
N GLY A 245 -7.19 -17.51 -17.21
CA GLY A 245 -8.20 -18.26 -16.47
C GLY A 245 -9.11 -17.39 -15.63
N PHE A 246 -10.21 -18.00 -15.18
CA PHE A 246 -11.13 -17.36 -14.25
C PHE A 246 -10.48 -17.21 -12.86
N LEU A 247 -10.76 -16.07 -12.24
CA LEU A 247 -10.40 -15.84 -10.85
C LEU A 247 -11.48 -16.41 -9.93
N THR A 248 -11.09 -16.63 -8.68
CA THR A 248 -12.06 -17.04 -7.65
C THR A 248 -13.17 -16.00 -7.50
N PRO A 249 -14.45 -16.41 -7.48
CA PRO A 249 -15.57 -15.50 -7.30
C PRO A 249 -15.48 -14.71 -5.99
N GLN A 250 -16.03 -13.51 -6.00
CA GLN A 250 -16.06 -12.60 -4.86
C GLN A 250 -17.50 -12.43 -4.40
N PHE A 251 -17.72 -12.50 -3.08
CA PHE A 251 -19.04 -12.33 -2.49
C PHE A 251 -18.94 -11.34 -1.32
N GLY A 252 -19.98 -10.55 -1.11
CA GLY A 252 -20.08 -9.66 0.00
C GLY A 252 -21.43 -8.97 0.08
N THR A 253 -21.61 -8.17 1.11
CA THR A 253 -22.82 -7.36 1.27
C THR A 253 -22.46 -5.95 1.72
N SER A 254 -23.26 -5.00 1.30
CA SER A 254 -23.13 -3.59 1.62
C SER A 254 -24.52 -2.97 1.72
N SER A 255 -24.73 -2.13 2.73
CA SER A 255 -26.01 -1.42 2.91
C SER A 255 -26.36 -0.51 1.74
N ARG A 256 -25.37 -0.05 0.96
CA ARG A 256 -25.58 0.84 -0.22
C ARG A 256 -25.62 0.12 -1.56
N LEU A 257 -24.90 -1.00 -1.67
CA LEU A 257 -24.73 -1.71 -2.94
C LEU A 257 -25.59 -2.98 -3.00
N GLY A 258 -26.13 -3.40 -1.85
CA GLY A 258 -26.81 -4.68 -1.68
C GLY A 258 -25.84 -5.84 -1.63
N PHE A 259 -26.26 -7.00 -2.09
CA PHE A 259 -25.38 -8.15 -2.26
C PHE A 259 -24.42 -7.92 -3.43
N VAL A 260 -23.17 -8.29 -3.24
CA VAL A 260 -22.08 -8.07 -4.19
C VAL A 260 -21.60 -9.43 -4.70
N TYR A 261 -21.62 -9.63 -5.99
CA TYR A 261 -21.08 -10.81 -6.65
C TYR A 261 -20.11 -10.39 -7.75
N GLY A 262 -18.87 -10.84 -7.69
CA GLY A 262 -17.81 -10.53 -8.64
C GLY A 262 -17.19 -11.77 -9.26
N LEU A 263 -16.99 -11.76 -10.58
CA LEU A 263 -16.25 -12.75 -11.32
C LEU A 263 -15.20 -12.10 -12.19
N GLY A 264 -13.96 -12.55 -12.06
CA GLY A 264 -12.84 -12.04 -12.83
C GLY A 264 -12.28 -13.07 -13.80
N TYR A 265 -11.72 -12.58 -14.91
CA TYR A 265 -10.95 -13.35 -15.85
C TYR A 265 -9.60 -12.69 -16.08
N PHE A 266 -8.53 -13.45 -15.89
CA PHE A 266 -7.17 -13.02 -16.19
C PHE A 266 -6.77 -13.56 -17.54
N LEU A 267 -6.35 -12.69 -18.46
CA LEU A 267 -5.85 -12.99 -19.78
C LEU A 267 -4.35 -12.71 -19.84
N ALA A 268 -3.55 -13.76 -19.88
CA ALA A 268 -2.13 -13.66 -20.21
C ALA A 268 -1.99 -13.59 -21.73
N ILE A 269 -1.87 -12.38 -22.28
CA ILE A 269 -1.78 -12.17 -23.73
C ILE A 269 -0.45 -12.75 -24.23
N ASN A 270 0.65 -12.39 -23.55
CA ASN A 270 1.98 -12.94 -23.79
C ASN A 270 2.88 -12.69 -22.55
N ARG A 271 4.20 -12.86 -22.70
CA ARG A 271 5.16 -12.62 -21.59
C ARG A 271 5.20 -11.17 -21.12
N SER A 272 4.90 -10.22 -22.00
CA SER A 272 5.00 -8.79 -21.76
C SER A 272 3.67 -8.12 -21.38
N TYR A 273 2.52 -8.70 -21.75
CA TYR A 273 1.21 -8.07 -21.60
C TYR A 273 0.23 -9.00 -20.94
N ASP A 274 -0.56 -8.46 -20.04
CA ASP A 274 -1.70 -9.14 -19.44
C ASP A 274 -2.89 -8.18 -19.24
N LEU A 275 -4.08 -8.75 -19.21
CA LEU A 275 -5.32 -8.05 -18.96
C LEU A 275 -6.12 -8.79 -17.91
N LEU A 276 -6.59 -8.07 -16.92
CA LEU A 276 -7.53 -8.55 -15.91
C LEU A 276 -8.88 -7.84 -16.10
N TYR A 277 -9.89 -8.60 -16.47
CA TYR A 277 -11.26 -8.13 -16.45
C TYR A 277 -11.97 -8.64 -15.21
N ASN A 278 -12.80 -7.80 -14.57
CA ASN A 278 -13.64 -8.20 -13.46
C ASN A 278 -15.01 -7.54 -13.55
N GLY A 279 -16.03 -8.36 -13.76
CA GLY A 279 -17.44 -7.96 -13.67
C GLY A 279 -17.92 -8.10 -12.24
N THR A 280 -18.50 -7.04 -11.66
CA THR A 280 -19.06 -7.05 -10.32
C THR A 280 -20.52 -6.62 -10.36
N TYR A 281 -21.41 -7.50 -9.97
CA TYR A 281 -22.82 -7.22 -9.89
C TYR A 281 -23.22 -6.77 -8.49
N PHE A 282 -23.85 -5.62 -8.41
CA PHE A 282 -24.45 -5.03 -7.21
C PHE A 282 -25.97 -5.12 -7.33
N THR A 283 -26.63 -5.86 -6.43
CA THR A 283 -28.09 -6.07 -6.54
C THR A 283 -28.88 -4.78 -6.54
N GLN A 284 -28.44 -3.74 -5.82
CA GLN A 284 -29.10 -2.44 -5.75
C GLN A 284 -28.63 -1.45 -6.82
N ARG A 285 -27.43 -1.60 -7.39
CA ARG A 285 -26.80 -0.56 -8.22
C ARG A 285 -26.53 -1.02 -9.67
N GLY A 286 -26.47 -2.31 -9.96
CA GLY A 286 -26.25 -2.85 -11.30
C GLY A 286 -24.87 -3.46 -11.50
N LEU A 287 -24.41 -3.53 -12.74
CA LEU A 287 -23.16 -4.19 -13.13
C LEU A 287 -22.02 -3.17 -13.27
N ALA A 288 -20.95 -3.38 -12.53
CA ALA A 288 -19.71 -2.65 -12.63
C ALA A 288 -18.64 -3.46 -13.36
N HIS A 289 -17.79 -2.76 -14.08
CA HIS A 289 -16.70 -3.30 -14.88
C HIS A 289 -15.37 -2.76 -14.39
N THR A 290 -14.40 -3.64 -14.18
CA THR A 290 -13.01 -3.28 -13.91
C THR A 290 -12.14 -3.89 -15.00
N VAL A 291 -11.28 -3.10 -15.61
CA VAL A 291 -10.26 -3.56 -16.55
C VAL A 291 -8.91 -3.10 -16.04
N ASP A 292 -7.98 -4.01 -15.87
CA ASP A 292 -6.59 -3.70 -15.49
C ASP A 292 -5.67 -4.28 -16.57
N PHE A 293 -5.08 -3.40 -17.38
CA PHE A 293 -4.21 -3.76 -18.49
C PHE A 293 -2.78 -3.34 -18.16
N ARG A 294 -1.87 -4.30 -18.15
CA ARG A 294 -0.47 -4.10 -17.81
C ARG A 294 0.44 -4.53 -18.94
N GLY A 295 1.51 -3.76 -19.14
CA GLY A 295 2.49 -4.05 -20.14
C GLY A 295 3.90 -3.76 -19.70
N LYS A 296 4.82 -4.61 -20.15
CA LYS A 296 6.26 -4.42 -20.06
C LYS A 296 6.86 -4.68 -21.45
N PRO A 297 6.76 -3.68 -22.38
CA PRO A 297 7.18 -3.83 -23.78
C PRO A 297 8.64 -4.24 -23.91
N ASN A 298 9.49 -3.74 -23.02
CA ASN A 298 10.90 -4.07 -22.92
C ASN A 298 11.38 -3.97 -21.46
N GLU A 299 12.65 -4.23 -21.19
CA GLU A 299 13.21 -4.20 -19.83
C GLU A 299 13.18 -2.81 -19.18
N ARG A 300 13.15 -1.75 -20.00
CA ARG A 300 13.25 -0.35 -19.58
C ARG A 300 11.90 0.37 -19.51
N SER A 301 10.81 -0.31 -19.88
CA SER A 301 9.49 0.28 -20.00
C SER A 301 8.45 -0.57 -19.32
N ASP A 302 7.58 0.06 -18.55
CA ASP A 302 6.39 -0.56 -17.98
C ASP A 302 5.22 0.43 -17.92
N PHE A 303 4.02 -0.10 -18.05
CA PHE A 303 2.80 0.68 -17.87
C PHE A 303 1.66 -0.15 -17.28
N ASN A 304 0.72 0.56 -16.67
CA ASN A 304 -0.53 0.02 -16.15
C ASN A 304 -1.68 1.00 -16.49
N VAL A 305 -2.77 0.45 -16.99
CA VAL A 305 -4.04 1.16 -17.21
C VAL A 305 -5.12 0.44 -16.42
N ASN A 306 -5.76 1.14 -15.50
CA ASN A 306 -6.92 0.63 -14.77
C ASN A 306 -8.15 1.47 -15.10
N LEU A 307 -9.23 0.80 -15.51
CA LEU A 307 -10.55 1.36 -15.77
C LEU A 307 -11.54 0.75 -14.78
N TRP A 308 -12.33 1.58 -14.15
CA TRP A 308 -13.45 1.16 -13.33
C TRP A 308 -14.68 2.00 -13.63
N GLY A 309 -15.80 1.36 -13.89
CA GLY A 309 -17.05 2.06 -14.23
C GLY A 309 -18.29 1.24 -13.95
N ILE A 310 -19.42 1.92 -13.83
CA ILE A 310 -20.72 1.31 -13.58
C ILE A 310 -21.82 2.07 -14.34
N ASN A 311 -22.69 1.29 -14.99
CA ASN A 311 -23.99 1.77 -15.44
C ASN A 311 -24.98 1.59 -14.29
N ASP A 312 -25.13 2.68 -13.51
CA ASP A 312 -25.83 2.68 -12.24
C ASP A 312 -27.36 2.70 -12.42
N ARG A 313 -28.06 1.78 -11.75
CA ARG A 313 -29.53 1.77 -11.69
C ARG A 313 -30.10 2.87 -10.79
N GLY A 314 -29.25 3.55 -10.03
CA GLY A 314 -29.63 4.61 -9.11
C GLY A 314 -29.93 4.13 -7.69
N ARG A 315 -29.67 5.02 -6.74
CA ARG A 315 -30.05 4.84 -5.33
C ARG A 315 -31.51 5.26 -5.12
N LEU A 316 -32.29 4.39 -4.52
CA LEU A 316 -33.65 4.68 -4.13
C LEU A 316 -33.65 5.69 -2.96
N LEU A 317 -34.42 6.77 -3.07
CA LEU A 317 -34.62 7.72 -1.98
C LEU A 317 -35.64 7.20 -0.95
N ASN A 318 -35.79 7.93 0.16
CA ASN A 318 -36.68 7.56 1.26
C ASN A 318 -38.18 7.60 0.85
N ASP A 319 -38.51 8.23 -0.27
CA ASP A 319 -39.85 8.24 -0.87
C ASP A 319 -40.24 6.88 -1.49
N GLY A 320 -39.29 5.94 -1.60
CA GLY A 320 -39.52 4.62 -2.17
C GLY A 320 -39.73 4.57 -3.68
N VAL A 321 -39.67 5.70 -4.37
CA VAL A 321 -39.98 5.81 -5.83
C VAL A 321 -38.82 6.43 -6.59
N THR A 322 -38.28 7.54 -6.13
CA THR A 322 -37.28 8.33 -6.84
C THR A 322 -35.90 7.65 -6.77
N ARG A 323 -35.25 7.49 -7.95
CA ARG A 323 -33.91 6.95 -8.09
C ARG A 323 -32.92 8.01 -8.56
N ILE A 324 -31.86 8.23 -7.80
CA ILE A 324 -30.76 9.12 -8.20
C ILE A 324 -29.61 8.27 -8.73
N LYS A 325 -29.28 8.49 -10.02
CA LYS A 325 -28.13 7.84 -10.65
C LYS A 325 -26.84 8.58 -10.29
N GLU A 326 -25.88 7.84 -9.77
CA GLU A 326 -24.58 8.33 -9.38
C GLU A 326 -23.46 7.57 -10.13
N GLY A 327 -23.81 6.93 -11.25
CA GLY A 327 -22.89 6.15 -12.08
C GLY A 327 -21.85 6.99 -12.77
N GLY A 328 -20.87 6.33 -13.36
CA GLY A 328 -19.77 6.98 -14.05
C GLY A 328 -18.58 6.06 -14.21
N PHE A 329 -17.42 6.65 -14.46
CA PHE A 329 -16.17 5.89 -14.55
C PHE A 329 -14.96 6.67 -14.07
N SER A 330 -13.94 5.93 -13.68
CA SER A 330 -12.60 6.41 -13.38
C SER A 330 -11.58 5.65 -14.22
N MET A 331 -10.51 6.33 -14.62
CA MET A 331 -9.38 5.73 -15.29
C MET A 331 -8.09 6.17 -14.57
N THR A 332 -7.20 5.24 -14.34
CA THR A 332 -5.85 5.53 -13.91
C THR A 332 -4.87 4.93 -14.90
N PHE A 333 -3.88 5.70 -15.25
CA PHE A 333 -2.74 5.30 -16.08
C PHE A 333 -1.47 5.59 -15.30
N SER A 334 -0.52 4.68 -15.34
CA SER A 334 0.85 4.94 -14.90
C SER A 334 1.82 4.25 -15.85
N GLY A 335 2.93 4.91 -16.15
CA GLY A 335 3.94 4.33 -17.02
C GLY A 335 5.27 5.04 -16.90
N ARG A 336 6.32 4.31 -17.21
CA ARG A 336 7.68 4.85 -17.31
C ARG A 336 8.43 4.15 -18.44
N THR A 337 9.36 4.88 -19.03
CA THR A 337 10.26 4.35 -20.06
C THR A 337 11.58 5.10 -20.06
N GLU A 338 12.68 4.40 -20.35
CA GLU A 338 13.96 5.00 -20.66
C GLU A 338 14.08 5.12 -22.18
N LEU A 339 14.19 6.36 -22.65
CA LEU A 339 14.27 6.67 -24.08
C LEU A 339 15.69 6.58 -24.65
N GLY A 340 16.68 6.27 -23.80
CA GLY A 340 18.10 6.23 -24.17
C GLY A 340 18.80 7.59 -24.05
N ARG A 341 20.12 7.59 -24.09
CA ARG A 341 20.98 8.77 -23.94
C ARG A 341 20.68 9.62 -22.69
N GLY A 342 20.19 8.99 -21.61
CA GLY A 342 19.85 9.65 -20.35
C GLY A 342 18.47 10.33 -20.33
N TRP A 343 17.66 10.18 -21.37
CA TRP A 343 16.26 10.62 -21.37
C TRP A 343 15.37 9.58 -20.73
N GLN A 344 14.46 10.04 -19.89
CA GLN A 344 13.42 9.24 -19.25
C GLN A 344 12.07 9.89 -19.48
N ALA A 345 11.04 9.07 -19.65
CA ALA A 345 9.66 9.51 -19.67
C ALA A 345 8.86 8.74 -18.62
N ARG A 346 8.02 9.48 -17.90
CA ARG A 346 7.11 8.92 -16.90
C ARG A 346 5.79 9.66 -16.92
N GLY A 347 4.71 8.93 -16.71
CA GLY A 347 3.38 9.51 -16.73
C GLY A 347 2.48 8.87 -15.70
N GLN A 348 1.62 9.70 -15.12
CA GLN A 348 0.50 9.29 -14.30
C GLN A 348 -0.73 10.05 -14.77
N GLY A 349 -1.70 9.35 -15.33
CA GLY A 349 -2.98 9.90 -15.75
C GLY A 349 -4.08 9.45 -14.79
N ASN A 350 -4.90 10.38 -14.35
CA ASN A 350 -6.08 10.10 -13.56
C ASN A 350 -7.29 10.82 -14.14
N TYR A 351 -8.34 10.09 -14.39
CA TYR A 351 -9.61 10.62 -14.83
C TYR A 351 -10.71 10.21 -13.88
N LEU A 352 -11.61 11.13 -13.59
CA LEU A 352 -12.80 10.89 -12.78
C LEU A 352 -13.98 11.61 -13.43
N SER A 353 -15.06 10.89 -13.70
CA SER A 353 -16.27 11.45 -14.30
C SER A 353 -16.95 12.50 -13.41
N SER A 354 -17.07 12.22 -12.10
CA SER A 354 -17.63 13.16 -11.12
C SER A 354 -17.19 12.82 -9.69
N LEU A 355 -17.26 13.80 -8.78
CA LEU A 355 -17.01 13.58 -7.35
C LEU A 355 -18.12 12.72 -6.73
N THR A 356 -19.37 12.91 -7.18
CA THR A 356 -20.54 12.12 -6.77
C THR A 356 -20.31 10.64 -7.05
N PHE A 357 -19.83 10.29 -8.26
CA PHE A 357 -19.47 8.91 -8.61
C PHE A 357 -18.39 8.34 -7.68
N ARG A 358 -17.31 9.08 -7.44
CA ARG A 358 -16.27 8.67 -6.49
C ARG A 358 -16.85 8.36 -5.12
N ARG A 359 -17.63 9.29 -4.56
CA ARG A 359 -18.24 9.14 -3.24
C ARG A 359 -19.26 8.02 -3.18
N ALA A 360 -20.03 7.81 -4.25
CA ALA A 360 -21.04 6.74 -4.31
C ALA A 360 -20.44 5.34 -4.25
N PHE A 361 -19.25 5.12 -4.82
CA PHE A 361 -18.68 3.78 -4.99
C PHE A 361 -17.34 3.56 -4.28
N THR A 362 -16.79 4.60 -3.63
CA THR A 362 -15.54 4.45 -2.87
C THR A 362 -15.70 3.47 -1.71
N GLN A 363 -14.58 2.82 -1.40
CA GLN A 363 -14.49 1.87 -0.32
C GLN A 363 -13.54 2.31 0.81
N THR A 364 -12.86 3.45 0.64
CA THR A 364 -11.89 3.96 1.61
C THR A 364 -12.22 5.39 1.98
N PHE A 365 -11.94 5.76 3.23
CA PHE A 365 -12.13 7.13 3.71
C PHE A 365 -11.25 8.12 2.95
N THR A 366 -9.98 7.79 2.71
CA THR A 366 -9.04 8.64 1.98
C THR A 366 -9.53 8.97 0.57
N GLU A 367 -10.12 7.99 -0.12
CA GLU A 367 -10.69 8.22 -1.45
C GLU A 367 -11.97 9.04 -1.39
N ALA A 368 -12.82 8.83 -0.38
CA ALA A 368 -14.06 9.57 -0.19
C ALA A 368 -13.83 11.08 0.00
N ILE A 369 -12.77 11.47 0.72
CA ILE A 369 -12.42 12.87 0.98
C ILE A 369 -11.55 13.50 -0.10
N ALA A 370 -10.98 12.71 -1.01
CA ALA A 370 -10.10 13.21 -2.07
C ALA A 370 -10.90 14.05 -3.08
N SER A 371 -10.66 15.36 -3.11
CA SER A 371 -11.26 16.28 -4.08
C SER A 371 -10.36 16.54 -5.29
N GLU A 372 -9.11 16.12 -5.23
CA GLU A 372 -8.11 16.39 -6.26
C GLU A 372 -7.95 15.21 -7.22
N VAL A 373 -7.82 15.54 -8.52
CA VAL A 373 -7.46 14.59 -9.60
C VAL A 373 -6.33 15.22 -10.40
N LYS A 374 -5.15 14.61 -10.35
CA LYS A 374 -3.95 15.09 -11.03
C LYS A 374 -3.49 14.09 -12.08
N SER A 375 -3.30 14.59 -13.30
CA SER A 375 -2.60 13.89 -14.37
C SER A 375 -1.32 14.65 -14.70
N ILE A 376 -0.21 13.94 -14.85
CA ILE A 376 1.07 14.53 -15.17
C ILE A 376 1.89 13.57 -16.05
N GLY A 377 2.46 14.10 -17.12
CA GLY A 377 3.46 13.44 -17.94
C GLY A 377 4.74 14.27 -17.94
N ILE A 378 5.88 13.62 -17.77
CA ILE A 378 7.18 14.27 -17.71
C ILE A 378 8.13 13.51 -18.62
N VAL A 379 8.84 14.24 -19.45
CA VAL A 379 10.03 13.76 -20.18
C VAL A 379 11.21 14.54 -19.64
N ASP A 380 12.18 13.88 -19.06
CA ASP A 380 13.30 14.54 -18.40
C ASP A 380 14.67 13.98 -18.81
N LYS A 381 15.66 14.84 -18.70
CA LYS A 381 17.06 14.49 -18.80
C LYS A 381 17.88 15.26 -17.77
N HIS A 382 18.76 14.53 -17.10
CA HIS A 382 19.71 15.09 -16.16
C HIS A 382 21.14 14.81 -16.64
N TRP A 383 22.00 15.85 -16.59
CA TRP A 383 23.42 15.71 -16.89
C TRP A 383 24.24 16.68 -16.07
N SER A 384 25.15 16.19 -15.25
CA SER A 384 25.94 17.00 -14.32
C SER A 384 25.02 17.89 -13.43
N SER A 385 25.15 19.22 -13.54
CA SER A 385 24.33 20.20 -12.80
C SER A 385 23.08 20.65 -13.54
N TYR A 386 22.84 20.16 -14.73
CA TYR A 386 21.73 20.59 -15.58
C TYR A 386 20.60 19.58 -15.58
N SER A 387 19.38 20.05 -15.69
CA SER A 387 18.21 19.24 -15.99
C SER A 387 17.26 20.00 -16.92
N ILE A 388 16.61 19.25 -17.78
CA ILE A 388 15.52 19.72 -18.63
C ILE A 388 14.32 18.82 -18.44
N HIS A 389 13.15 19.40 -18.30
CA HIS A 389 11.89 18.70 -18.10
C HIS A 389 10.87 19.24 -19.10
N GLY A 390 10.29 18.38 -19.90
CA GLY A 390 9.06 18.67 -20.65
C GLY A 390 7.88 18.14 -19.84
N VAL A 391 6.95 19.00 -19.47
CA VAL A 391 5.83 18.69 -18.59
C VAL A 391 4.51 18.89 -19.31
N VAL A 392 3.59 17.94 -19.17
CA VAL A 392 2.18 18.11 -19.50
C VAL A 392 1.38 17.75 -18.26
N ALA A 393 0.48 18.63 -17.81
CA ALA A 393 -0.29 18.41 -16.60
C ALA A 393 -1.74 18.90 -16.71
N ASP A 394 -2.66 18.16 -16.06
CA ASP A 394 -4.06 18.54 -15.84
C ASP A 394 -4.40 18.31 -14.38
N LEU A 395 -4.58 19.38 -13.62
CA LEU A 395 -4.98 19.36 -12.22
C LEU A 395 -6.43 19.79 -12.12
N LYS A 396 -7.27 18.97 -11.51
CA LYS A 396 -8.68 19.28 -11.21
C LYS A 396 -8.91 19.18 -9.72
N ASN A 397 -9.47 20.22 -9.14
CA ASN A 397 -9.88 20.23 -7.74
C ASN A 397 -11.39 20.50 -7.67
N PHE A 398 -12.15 19.49 -7.28
CA PHE A 398 -13.59 19.58 -7.09
C PHE A 398 -13.90 20.35 -5.81
N GLN A 399 -14.71 21.40 -5.92
CA GLN A 399 -15.07 22.23 -4.79
C GLN A 399 -16.33 21.72 -4.08
N SER A 400 -17.25 21.12 -4.84
CA SER A 400 -18.46 20.46 -4.36
C SER A 400 -18.89 19.30 -5.25
N ASP A 401 -20.01 18.65 -4.91
CA ASP A 401 -20.62 17.59 -5.73
C ASP A 401 -21.39 18.13 -6.95
N ALA A 402 -21.57 19.44 -7.06
CA ALA A 402 -22.29 20.06 -8.16
C ALA A 402 -21.53 19.89 -9.49
N PRO A 403 -22.22 19.56 -10.58
CA PRO A 403 -21.59 19.44 -11.89
C PRO A 403 -20.88 20.74 -12.30
N GLY A 404 -19.60 20.64 -12.69
CA GLY A 404 -18.81 21.79 -13.13
C GLY A 404 -18.16 22.61 -12.02
N ASP A 405 -18.51 22.43 -10.75
CA ASP A 405 -17.92 23.13 -9.61
C ASP A 405 -16.53 22.58 -9.27
N ARG A 406 -15.57 22.93 -10.11
CA ARG A 406 -14.16 22.54 -9.98
C ARG A 406 -13.23 23.63 -10.50
N VAL A 407 -12.05 23.69 -9.91
CA VAL A 407 -10.91 24.44 -10.45
C VAL A 407 -10.08 23.48 -11.28
N SER A 408 -9.84 23.81 -12.55
CA SER A 408 -8.99 23.03 -13.45
C SER A 408 -7.81 23.89 -13.92
N ILE A 409 -6.60 23.40 -13.74
CA ILE A 409 -5.37 24.04 -14.18
C ILE A 409 -4.66 23.07 -15.11
N ARG A 410 -4.28 23.54 -16.30
CA ARG A 410 -3.58 22.76 -17.32
C ARG A 410 -2.29 23.43 -17.72
N GLN A 411 -1.27 22.62 -17.90
CA GLN A 411 0.05 23.01 -18.44
C GLN A 411 0.30 22.12 -19.68
N LEU A 412 0.31 22.70 -20.90
CA LEU A 412 0.31 21.94 -22.15
C LEU A 412 0.97 22.70 -23.33
N PRO A 413 2.20 22.44 -23.70
CA PRO A 413 3.28 21.88 -22.89
C PRO A 413 3.94 22.95 -22.02
N GLN A 414 4.72 22.51 -21.05
CA GLN A 414 5.63 23.38 -20.29
C GLN A 414 7.03 22.78 -20.37
N VAL A 415 8.03 23.60 -20.58
CA VAL A 415 9.44 23.22 -20.55
C VAL A 415 10.11 23.92 -19.38
N GLU A 416 10.79 23.15 -18.56
CA GLU A 416 11.56 23.64 -17.42
C GLU A 416 13.04 23.33 -17.66
N PHE A 417 13.89 24.34 -17.49
CA PHE A 417 15.33 24.16 -17.53
C PHE A 417 15.93 24.63 -16.22
N VAL A 418 16.63 23.75 -15.54
CA VAL A 418 17.19 24.00 -14.22
C VAL A 418 18.70 23.77 -14.26
N VAL A 419 19.44 24.77 -13.78
CA VAL A 419 20.86 24.67 -13.46
C VAL A 419 20.99 24.67 -11.93
N ARG A 420 21.39 23.51 -11.37
CA ARG A 420 21.68 23.41 -9.94
C ARG A 420 22.89 24.26 -9.58
N GLU A 421 22.96 24.70 -8.33
CA GLU A 421 24.10 25.47 -7.83
C GLU A 421 25.44 24.88 -8.27
N ARG A 422 26.22 25.70 -8.95
CA ARG A 422 27.55 25.33 -9.43
C ARG A 422 28.53 26.47 -9.19
N PRO A 423 29.78 26.17 -8.81
CA PRO A 423 30.80 27.20 -8.64
C PRO A 423 31.12 27.85 -9.97
N VAL A 424 31.24 29.16 -9.98
CA VAL A 424 31.64 29.92 -11.17
C VAL A 424 33.15 29.86 -11.33
N PHE A 425 33.89 29.91 -10.23
CA PHE A 425 35.36 29.91 -10.23
C PHE A 425 35.87 28.62 -9.60
N LYS A 426 36.80 27.97 -10.28
CA LYS A 426 37.48 26.79 -9.75
C LYS A 426 38.51 27.24 -8.68
N ARG A 427 38.12 27.26 -7.40
CA ARG A 427 38.97 27.42 -6.20
C ARG A 427 39.24 28.81 -5.65
N GLU A 428 39.06 29.90 -6.39
CA GLU A 428 39.53 31.21 -5.89
C GLU A 428 38.45 32.06 -5.19
N LEU A 429 37.22 31.98 -5.65
CA LEU A 429 36.10 32.71 -5.02
C LEU A 429 34.91 31.78 -4.78
N PRO A 430 34.35 31.76 -3.54
CA PRO A 430 33.22 30.92 -3.20
C PRO A 430 31.89 31.49 -3.75
N VAL A 431 31.78 31.60 -5.08
CA VAL A 431 30.59 32.09 -5.76
C VAL A 431 29.92 30.97 -6.53
N TRP A 432 28.64 30.79 -6.29
CA TRP A 432 27.80 29.79 -6.97
C TRP A 432 26.69 30.50 -7.75
N VAL A 433 26.31 29.87 -8.88
CA VAL A 433 25.19 30.30 -9.69
C VAL A 433 24.21 29.17 -9.86
N SER A 434 22.93 29.51 -9.86
CA SER A 434 21.83 28.61 -10.23
C SER A 434 20.86 29.34 -11.15
N LEU A 435 20.08 28.57 -11.93
CA LEU A 435 19.05 29.10 -12.81
C LEU A 435 17.85 28.16 -12.76
N GLU A 436 16.69 28.73 -12.57
CA GLU A 436 15.41 28.08 -12.80
C GLU A 436 14.70 28.84 -13.90
N SER A 437 14.26 28.14 -14.94
CA SER A 437 13.50 28.76 -16.01
C SER A 437 12.37 27.84 -16.45
N THR A 438 11.24 28.45 -16.76
CA THR A 438 10.03 27.78 -17.19
C THR A 438 9.42 28.54 -18.35
N GLY A 439 9.05 27.83 -19.42
CA GLY A 439 8.32 28.39 -20.54
C GLY A 439 7.22 27.46 -20.99
N GLY A 440 6.03 27.98 -21.28
CA GLY A 440 4.96 27.11 -21.73
C GLY A 440 3.57 27.74 -21.78
N LEU A 441 2.58 26.89 -21.98
CA LEU A 441 1.19 27.26 -22.13
C LEU A 441 0.38 26.78 -20.92
N VAL A 442 -0.28 27.71 -20.23
CA VAL A 442 -1.07 27.44 -19.03
C VAL A 442 -2.53 27.86 -19.23
N ARG A 443 -3.47 27.14 -18.62
CA ARG A 443 -4.88 27.46 -18.68
C ARG A 443 -5.54 27.22 -17.33
N ARG A 444 -6.41 28.15 -16.91
CA ARG A 444 -7.24 28.02 -15.73
C ARG A 444 -8.72 28.10 -16.07
N SER A 445 -9.51 27.20 -15.49
CA SER A 445 -10.97 27.19 -15.63
C SER A 445 -11.59 26.89 -14.26
N GLN A 446 -12.58 27.69 -13.88
CA GLN A 446 -13.40 27.51 -12.67
C GLN A 446 -14.77 28.09 -12.90
N PRO A 447 -15.78 27.88 -12.06
CA PRO A 447 -17.05 28.56 -12.15
C PRO A 447 -16.86 30.07 -12.19
N LEU A 448 -17.53 30.76 -13.09
CA LEU A 448 -17.51 32.22 -13.30
C LEU A 448 -16.14 32.81 -13.74
N PHE A 449 -15.12 31.99 -13.96
CA PHE A 449 -13.83 32.43 -14.42
C PHE A 449 -13.13 31.41 -15.31
N GLN A 450 -12.74 31.82 -16.51
CA GLN A 450 -12.05 30.94 -17.43
C GLN A 450 -11.15 31.76 -18.37
N THR A 451 -9.92 31.31 -18.56
CA THR A 451 -9.08 31.77 -19.66
C THR A 451 -9.62 31.21 -20.98
N ARG A 452 -9.85 32.08 -21.99
CA ARG A 452 -10.45 31.64 -23.29
C ARG A 452 -9.53 30.69 -24.05
N ALA A 453 -8.23 31.01 -24.04
CA ALA A 453 -7.19 30.20 -24.65
C ALA A 453 -6.16 29.80 -23.60
N PHE A 454 -5.15 29.09 -24.02
CA PHE A 454 -3.95 28.94 -23.23
C PHE A 454 -3.22 30.28 -23.15
N VAL A 455 -2.70 30.59 -21.98
CA VAL A 455 -1.88 31.78 -21.68
C VAL A 455 -0.42 31.38 -21.80
N GLU A 456 0.33 32.10 -22.61
CA GLU A 456 1.78 31.97 -22.69
C GLU A 456 2.37 32.42 -21.35
N ARG A 457 3.27 31.64 -20.81
CA ARG A 457 4.01 31.97 -19.60
C ARG A 457 5.49 31.71 -19.81
N VAL A 458 6.32 32.70 -19.45
CA VAL A 458 7.77 32.54 -19.36
C VAL A 458 8.23 33.08 -18.01
N ASP A 459 9.05 32.31 -17.33
CA ASP A 459 9.64 32.67 -16.04
C ASP A 459 11.11 32.30 -16.03
N ILE A 460 11.98 33.22 -15.62
CA ILE A 460 13.43 33.05 -15.57
C ILE A 460 13.93 33.62 -14.23
N ASN A 461 14.61 32.79 -13.46
CA ASN A 461 15.06 33.08 -12.11
C ASN A 461 16.55 32.70 -11.91
N PRO A 462 17.51 33.50 -12.45
CA PRO A 462 18.92 33.36 -12.11
C PRO A 462 19.17 33.77 -10.67
N ARG A 463 20.01 32.99 -9.97
CA ARG A 463 20.44 33.29 -8.60
C ARG A 463 21.96 33.16 -8.50
N ILE A 464 22.55 34.10 -7.78
CA ILE A 464 23.95 34.10 -7.38
C ILE A 464 24.00 34.02 -5.86
N SER A 465 24.86 33.16 -5.35
CA SER A 465 25.11 33.02 -3.91
C SER A 465 26.60 32.94 -3.64
N THR A 466 27.00 33.41 -2.45
CA THR A 466 28.37 33.28 -1.97
C THR A 466 28.36 32.79 -0.52
N ARG A 467 29.48 32.24 -0.06
CA ARG A 467 29.61 31.74 1.31
C ARG A 467 30.84 32.32 1.96
N TRP A 468 30.67 33.15 2.97
CA TRP A 468 31.71 33.66 3.79
C TRP A 468 31.77 32.88 5.11
N ARG A 469 32.95 32.45 5.48
CA ARG A 469 33.14 31.76 6.73
C ARG A 469 34.13 32.52 7.60
N TRP A 470 33.70 32.82 8.81
CA TRP A 470 34.58 33.38 9.84
C TRP A 470 34.49 32.48 11.08
N LYS A 471 35.58 31.75 11.36
CA LYS A 471 35.57 30.66 12.36
C LYS A 471 34.42 29.67 12.09
N ASP A 472 33.53 29.55 13.06
CA ASP A 472 32.38 28.64 13.01
C ASP A 472 31.08 29.31 12.55
N ILE A 473 31.13 30.60 12.20
CA ILE A 473 29.98 31.34 11.65
C ILE A 473 30.07 31.30 10.13
N ALA A 474 28.97 30.99 9.47
CA ALA A 474 28.85 31.09 8.02
C ALA A 474 27.74 32.09 7.64
N LEU A 475 28.06 33.02 6.77
CA LEU A 475 27.11 33.93 6.15
C LEU A 475 26.97 33.58 4.68
N VAL A 476 25.74 33.36 4.23
CA VAL A 476 25.44 32.98 2.86
C VAL A 476 24.48 33.98 2.23
N PRO A 477 25.01 35.11 1.71
CA PRO A 477 24.20 36.05 0.96
C PRO A 477 23.88 35.50 -0.43
N SER A 478 22.68 35.79 -0.91
CA SER A 478 22.20 35.42 -2.25
C SER A 478 21.37 36.56 -2.85
N ILE A 479 21.39 36.65 -4.16
CA ILE A 479 20.53 37.54 -4.93
C ILE A 479 19.97 36.77 -6.13
N ALA A 480 18.68 36.88 -6.37
CA ALA A 480 18.04 36.43 -7.57
C ALA A 480 17.25 37.55 -8.24
N LEU A 481 17.23 37.53 -9.56
CA LEU A 481 16.41 38.43 -10.37
C LEU A 481 15.40 37.55 -11.11
N ARG A 482 14.12 37.73 -10.83
CA ARG A 482 13.06 36.91 -11.45
C ARG A 482 12.31 37.74 -12.48
N GLY A 483 12.45 37.38 -13.73
CA GLY A 483 11.68 37.92 -14.85
C GLY A 483 10.54 36.96 -15.21
N SER A 484 9.30 37.46 -15.22
CA SER A 484 8.14 36.67 -15.60
C SER A 484 7.30 37.44 -16.62
N TYR A 485 6.68 36.66 -17.56
CA TYR A 485 5.76 37.17 -18.59
C TYR A 485 4.54 36.27 -18.66
N TRP A 486 3.37 36.87 -18.77
CA TRP A 486 2.09 36.22 -19.01
C TRP A 486 1.36 36.91 -20.17
N GLY A 487 0.88 36.16 -21.14
CA GLY A 487 0.14 36.66 -22.30
C GLY A 487 -1.29 37.13 -21.98
N SER A 488 -1.72 37.00 -20.72
CA SER A 488 -3.04 37.46 -20.28
C SER A 488 -3.04 37.76 -18.78
N SER A 489 -3.89 38.67 -18.34
CA SER A 489 -4.06 39.11 -16.96
C SER A 489 -5.53 39.13 -16.54
N GLN A 490 -5.79 39.43 -15.28
CA GLN A 490 -7.13 39.64 -14.73
C GLN A 490 -7.20 41.03 -14.06
N PRO A 491 -8.37 41.69 -14.00
CA PRO A 491 -8.55 42.89 -13.20
C PRO A 491 -8.51 42.55 -11.69
N ASP A 492 -8.40 43.52 -10.83
CA ASP A 492 -8.37 43.34 -9.36
C ASP A 492 -9.60 42.60 -8.81
N ARG A 493 -10.71 42.61 -9.53
CA ARG A 493 -11.87 41.77 -9.27
C ARG A 493 -11.85 40.60 -10.25
N PRO A 494 -11.56 39.36 -9.81
CA PRO A 494 -11.26 38.23 -10.69
C PRO A 494 -12.51 37.56 -11.29
N THR A 495 -13.36 38.31 -11.96
CA THR A 495 -14.51 37.78 -12.70
C THR A 495 -14.31 37.73 -14.20
N GLN A 496 -13.26 38.38 -14.72
CA GLN A 496 -12.98 38.44 -16.14
C GLN A 496 -11.49 38.28 -16.41
N VAL A 497 -11.14 37.73 -17.55
CA VAL A 497 -9.78 37.67 -18.08
C VAL A 497 -9.65 38.77 -19.13
N THR A 498 -8.63 39.59 -18.99
CA THR A 498 -8.28 40.61 -19.99
C THR A 498 -7.20 40.02 -20.90
N GLY A 499 -7.27 40.27 -22.21
CA GLY A 499 -6.22 39.85 -23.15
C GLY A 499 -4.94 40.70 -23.07
N ARG A 500 -4.73 41.43 -21.97
CA ARG A 500 -3.53 42.27 -21.77
C ARG A 500 -2.42 41.41 -21.20
N ASN A 501 -1.25 41.48 -21.81
CA ASN A 501 -0.03 40.88 -21.30
C ASN A 501 0.40 41.56 -19.99
N GLN A 502 1.05 40.78 -19.14
CA GLN A 502 1.62 41.22 -17.86
C GLN A 502 3.08 40.79 -17.79
N THR A 503 3.94 41.71 -17.34
CA THR A 503 5.34 41.43 -17.07
C THR A 503 5.67 41.75 -15.61
N ARG A 504 6.60 41.01 -15.06
CA ARG A 504 7.11 41.21 -13.71
C ARG A 504 8.63 41.09 -13.72
N LEU A 505 9.31 42.06 -13.13
CA LEU A 505 10.72 41.95 -12.79
C LEU A 505 10.86 42.14 -11.28
N ALA A 506 11.20 41.10 -10.58
CA ALA A 506 11.34 41.09 -9.14
C ALA A 506 12.78 40.77 -8.73
N SER A 507 13.23 41.37 -7.63
CA SER A 507 14.47 40.99 -6.96
C SER A 507 14.16 40.20 -5.68
N ASP A 508 14.94 39.14 -5.42
CA ASP A 508 14.88 38.33 -4.21
C ASP A 508 16.28 38.29 -3.59
N ILE A 509 16.47 39.04 -2.51
CA ILE A 509 17.73 39.12 -1.76
C ILE A 509 17.58 38.29 -0.50
N GLY A 510 18.48 37.31 -0.32
CA GLY A 510 18.52 36.44 0.85
C GLY A 510 19.86 36.53 1.56
N VAL A 511 19.84 36.40 2.89
CA VAL A 511 21.03 36.27 3.72
C VAL A 511 20.76 35.19 4.77
N ASP A 512 21.50 34.07 4.69
CA ASP A 512 21.43 33.04 5.70
C ASP A 512 22.63 33.10 6.63
N LEU A 513 22.37 33.18 7.93
CA LEU A 513 23.36 33.18 8.99
C LEU A 513 23.32 31.83 9.71
N VAL A 514 24.36 31.04 9.52
CA VAL A 514 24.56 29.79 10.22
C VAL A 514 25.51 30.03 11.39
N LEU A 515 24.99 29.93 12.59
CA LEU A 515 25.74 30.08 13.84
C LEU A 515 26.41 28.76 14.25
N PRO A 516 27.44 28.78 15.11
CA PRO A 516 28.07 27.57 15.60
C PRO A 516 27.08 26.70 16.35
N ALA A 517 27.17 25.39 16.13
CA ALA A 517 26.41 24.43 16.88
C ALA A 517 27.03 24.26 18.28
N PHE A 518 26.21 24.32 19.32
CA PHE A 518 26.60 23.99 20.68
C PHE A 518 26.38 22.51 20.91
N GLU A 519 27.40 21.80 21.37
CA GLU A 519 27.29 20.37 21.60
C GLU A 519 27.82 19.95 22.95
N ARG A 520 27.14 19.01 23.59
CA ARG A 520 27.58 18.38 24.84
C ARG A 520 27.26 16.90 24.83
N THR A 521 28.28 16.10 25.22
CA THR A 521 28.11 14.66 25.35
C THR A 521 28.08 14.28 26.84
N PHE A 522 27.14 13.44 27.24
CA PHE A 522 26.94 12.95 28.59
C PHE A 522 26.54 11.47 28.59
N ASN A 523 26.48 10.86 29.77
CA ASN A 523 26.05 9.48 29.89
C ASN A 523 24.54 9.40 29.64
N ALA A 524 24.14 8.45 28.82
CA ALA A 524 22.71 8.21 28.56
C ALA A 524 22.08 7.45 29.74
N PRO A 525 20.76 7.64 29.98
CA PRO A 525 20.00 6.75 30.85
C PRO A 525 20.18 5.30 30.40
N ARG A 526 20.25 4.34 31.33
CA ARG A 526 20.50 2.92 31.04
C ARG A 526 19.58 2.29 30.02
N TRP A 527 18.33 2.75 29.98
CA TRP A 527 17.32 2.29 29.03
C TRP A 527 17.49 2.87 27.62
N ALA A 528 18.15 4.02 27.46
CA ALA A 528 18.31 4.69 26.17
C ALA A 528 19.59 4.25 25.43
N GLY A 529 20.72 4.06 26.16
CA GLY A 529 21.99 3.68 25.55
C GLY A 529 23.20 3.89 26.42
N LYS A 530 24.40 4.01 25.84
CA LYS A 530 25.67 4.25 26.55
C LYS A 530 25.97 5.73 26.74
N ARG A 531 25.83 6.52 25.66
CA ARG A 531 26.12 7.96 25.63
C ARG A 531 25.03 8.71 24.91
N MET A 532 24.82 9.96 25.28
CA MET A 532 23.88 10.89 24.67
C MET A 532 24.62 12.16 24.31
N LYS A 533 24.40 12.67 23.09
CA LYS A 533 24.94 13.92 22.60
C LYS A 533 23.79 14.89 22.34
N HIS A 534 23.79 16.02 23.01
CA HIS A 534 22.87 17.14 22.75
C HIS A 534 23.56 18.12 21.79
N VAL A 535 22.87 18.49 20.73
CA VAL A 535 23.33 19.46 19.74
C VAL A 535 22.26 20.53 19.60
N ILE A 536 22.63 21.79 19.71
CA ILE A 536 21.78 22.96 19.52
C ILE A 536 22.30 23.72 18.30
N GLU A 537 21.47 23.85 17.27
CA GLU A 537 21.83 24.52 16.00
C GLU A 537 20.95 25.76 15.81
N PRO A 538 21.42 26.95 16.22
CA PRO A 538 20.70 28.20 15.93
C PRO A 538 20.98 28.66 14.51
N ARG A 539 19.94 29.21 13.83
CA ARG A 539 20.04 29.80 12.51
C ARG A 539 19.19 31.05 12.44
N ALA A 540 19.62 32.01 11.62
CA ALA A 540 18.81 33.14 11.27
C ALA A 540 18.87 33.36 9.77
N SER A 541 17.80 33.84 9.17
CA SER A 541 17.78 34.24 7.77
C SER A 541 17.01 35.54 7.60
N PHE A 542 17.40 36.27 6.60
CA PHE A 542 16.70 37.47 6.14
C PHE A 542 16.39 37.33 4.66
N ARG A 543 15.20 37.73 4.25
CA ARG A 543 14.78 37.74 2.85
C ARG A 543 14.02 39.02 2.55
N ALA A 544 14.33 39.62 1.42
CA ALA A 544 13.64 40.81 0.90
C ALA A 544 13.27 40.57 -0.57
N VAL A 545 12.00 40.61 -0.87
CA VAL A 545 11.45 40.52 -2.22
C VAL A 545 10.83 41.88 -2.57
N SER A 546 11.17 42.41 -3.74
CA SER A 546 10.64 43.65 -4.25
C SER A 546 10.45 43.61 -5.77
N GLY A 547 9.64 44.51 -6.32
CA GLY A 547 9.33 44.57 -7.75
C GLY A 547 8.11 43.74 -8.14
N VAL A 548 7.34 43.18 -7.19
CA VAL A 548 6.06 42.58 -7.48
C VAL A 548 4.99 43.67 -7.45
N ALA A 549 4.71 44.26 -8.61
CA ALA A 549 3.56 45.10 -8.81
C ALA A 549 2.34 44.24 -9.18
N ASP A 550 1.16 44.78 -8.93
CA ASP A 550 -0.11 44.20 -9.45
C ASP A 550 -0.35 42.74 -9.13
N PHE A 551 0.00 42.32 -7.90
CA PHE A 551 -0.20 40.92 -7.42
C PHE A 551 -1.63 40.42 -7.68
N GLY A 552 -2.64 41.30 -7.56
CA GLY A 552 -4.05 40.98 -7.81
C GLY A 552 -4.37 40.76 -9.29
N GLN A 553 -3.58 41.27 -10.22
CA GLN A 553 -3.84 41.23 -11.66
C GLN A 553 -3.28 39.95 -12.34
N ILE A 554 -2.40 39.23 -11.66
CA ILE A 554 -1.77 38.03 -12.17
C ILE A 554 -2.73 36.83 -11.99
N ILE A 555 -3.03 36.12 -13.07
CA ILE A 555 -3.80 34.87 -13.04
C ILE A 555 -2.95 33.81 -12.36
N ARG A 556 -3.46 33.16 -11.32
CA ARG A 556 -2.73 32.16 -10.53
C ARG A 556 -2.90 30.77 -11.12
N PHE A 557 -1.81 30.15 -11.55
CA PHE A 557 -1.76 28.78 -12.06
C PHE A 557 -1.05 27.86 -11.08
N ASP A 558 0.10 28.29 -10.52
CA ASP A 558 0.88 27.54 -9.54
C ASP A 558 1.62 28.49 -8.56
N GLU A 559 2.71 28.04 -7.96
CA GLU A 559 3.48 28.81 -6.97
C GLU A 559 4.24 30.01 -7.54
N ILE A 560 4.52 30.03 -8.85
CA ILE A 560 5.22 31.14 -9.52
C ILE A 560 4.45 32.46 -9.32
N GLU A 561 3.13 32.39 -9.37
CA GLU A 561 2.24 33.55 -9.23
C GLU A 561 1.96 33.94 -7.79
N LEU A 562 2.48 33.19 -6.80
CA LEU A 562 2.30 33.50 -5.37
C LEU A 562 3.39 34.37 -4.79
N MET A 563 4.43 34.70 -5.57
CA MET A 563 5.48 35.62 -5.17
C MET A 563 4.89 37.00 -4.91
N ASN A 564 5.25 37.60 -3.78
CA ASN A 564 4.77 38.91 -3.32
C ASN A 564 5.92 39.74 -2.71
N ASN A 565 5.76 41.04 -2.70
CA ASN A 565 6.70 41.93 -1.99
C ASN A 565 6.67 41.59 -0.50
N THR A 566 7.83 41.29 0.07
CA THR A 566 7.98 41.02 1.50
C THR A 566 9.38 41.37 1.98
N ARG A 567 9.49 41.73 3.25
CA ARG A 567 10.75 41.80 3.99
C ARG A 567 10.55 40.98 5.24
N GLU A 568 11.31 39.92 5.41
CA GLU A 568 11.12 38.99 6.51
C GLU A 568 12.44 38.52 7.10
N ALA A 569 12.44 38.29 8.40
CA ALA A 569 13.55 37.69 9.13
C ALA A 569 13.03 36.42 9.83
N GLU A 570 13.69 35.30 9.64
CA GLU A 570 13.36 34.03 10.32
C GLU A 570 14.47 33.70 11.32
N VAL A 571 14.08 33.30 12.50
CA VAL A 571 14.96 32.71 13.51
C VAL A 571 14.50 31.29 13.79
N SER A 572 15.44 30.37 13.81
CA SER A 572 15.18 28.96 14.12
C SER A 572 16.23 28.39 15.05
N VAL A 573 15.80 27.49 15.92
CA VAL A 573 16.65 26.71 16.81
C VAL A 573 16.28 25.25 16.70
N ALA A 574 17.22 24.43 16.26
CA ALA A 574 17.07 22.98 16.24
C ALA A 574 17.84 22.35 17.41
N ASN A 575 17.12 21.58 18.22
CA ASN A 575 17.69 20.78 19.30
C ASN A 575 17.68 19.32 18.90
N ARG A 576 18.82 18.66 18.93
CA ARG A 576 18.95 17.24 18.59
C ARG A 576 19.60 16.48 19.74
N LEU A 577 18.96 15.38 20.12
CA LEU A 577 19.53 14.41 21.05
C LEU A 577 19.87 13.14 20.28
N LEU A 578 21.15 12.86 20.16
CA LEU A 578 21.70 11.65 19.54
C LEU A 578 22.06 10.66 20.64
N VAL A 579 21.65 9.42 20.50
CA VAL A 579 21.96 8.35 21.46
C VAL A 579 22.78 7.27 20.80
N LYS A 580 23.90 6.91 21.44
CA LYS A 580 24.71 5.74 21.08
C LYS A 580 24.21 4.52 21.85
N SER A 581 23.63 3.56 21.12
CA SER A 581 23.12 2.30 21.68
C SER A 581 24.24 1.42 22.25
N LYS A 582 23.88 0.34 22.94
CA LYS A 582 24.85 -0.64 23.47
C LYS A 582 25.67 -1.28 22.36
N ASP A 583 25.07 -1.46 21.18
CA ASP A 583 25.68 -2.06 19.99
C ASP A 583 26.54 -1.07 19.18
N GLY A 584 26.71 0.16 19.68
CA GLY A 584 27.56 1.19 19.05
C GLY A 584 26.84 2.03 17.98
N VAL A 585 25.61 1.70 17.60
CA VAL A 585 24.82 2.43 16.59
C VAL A 585 24.36 3.78 17.17
N VAL A 586 24.56 4.85 16.40
CA VAL A 586 24.06 6.18 16.76
C VAL A 586 22.70 6.39 16.09
N ARG A 587 21.72 6.84 16.87
CA ARG A 587 20.37 7.14 16.39
C ARG A 587 19.88 8.50 16.89
N ASP A 588 19.03 9.14 16.12
CA ASP A 588 18.30 10.33 16.57
C ASP A 588 17.23 9.92 17.59
N PHE A 589 17.43 10.30 18.84
CA PHE A 589 16.48 10.07 19.92
C PHE A 589 15.37 11.12 19.92
N LEU A 590 15.77 12.39 19.76
CA LEU A 590 14.87 13.52 19.70
C LEU A 590 15.43 14.58 18.74
N SER A 591 14.58 15.11 17.90
CA SER A 591 14.83 16.29 17.08
C SER A 591 13.66 17.27 17.29
N TRP A 592 13.96 18.44 17.83
CA TRP A 592 12.98 19.49 18.09
C TRP A 592 13.43 20.79 17.46
N THR A 593 12.67 21.29 16.51
CA THR A 593 12.95 22.56 15.82
C THR A 593 11.81 23.54 16.08
N VAL A 594 12.17 24.75 16.46
CA VAL A 594 11.24 25.87 16.66
C VAL A 594 11.69 27.01 15.78
N TRP A 595 10.76 27.64 15.07
CA TRP A 595 11.05 28.79 14.25
C TRP A 595 9.89 29.77 14.21
N GLN A 596 10.23 31.05 13.93
CA GLN A 596 9.29 32.14 13.78
C GLN A 596 9.83 33.15 12.77
N ARG A 597 8.92 33.75 11.99
CA ARG A 597 9.24 34.88 11.10
C ARG A 597 8.68 36.18 11.62
N ARG A 598 9.48 37.23 11.48
CA ARG A 598 9.06 38.62 11.61
C ARG A 598 8.88 39.20 10.21
N TYR A 599 7.75 39.85 9.97
CA TYR A 599 7.44 40.54 8.74
C TYR A 599 7.57 42.04 8.99
N PHE A 600 8.37 42.73 8.21
CA PHE A 600 8.56 44.17 8.32
C PHE A 600 7.50 44.95 7.54
N ASP A 601 6.84 44.29 6.57
CA ASP A 601 5.62 44.75 5.91
C ASP A 601 4.46 43.79 6.27
N PRO A 602 3.55 44.24 7.18
CA PRO A 602 2.43 43.38 7.61
C PRO A 602 1.37 43.14 6.54
N THR A 603 1.38 43.93 5.45
CA THR A 603 0.44 43.85 4.33
C THR A 603 0.96 42.93 3.21
N PHE A 604 2.19 42.44 3.30
CA PHE A 604 2.83 41.62 2.26
C PHE A 604 2.82 42.35 0.88
N GLY A 605 3.17 43.65 0.90
CA GLY A 605 3.16 44.48 -0.31
C GLY A 605 1.78 44.68 -0.93
N GLY A 606 0.71 44.63 -0.14
CA GLY A 606 -0.66 44.73 -0.62
C GLY A 606 -1.23 43.47 -1.19
N ALA A 607 -0.56 42.30 -1.02
CA ALA A 607 -1.01 41.03 -1.51
C ALA A 607 -2.20 40.43 -0.75
N LEU A 608 -2.60 41.02 0.39
CA LEU A 608 -3.73 40.57 1.20
C LEU A 608 -5.03 41.23 0.75
N VAL A 609 -6.10 40.43 0.77
CA VAL A 609 -7.46 40.89 0.49
C VAL A 609 -8.31 40.60 1.72
N ASP A 610 -8.95 41.60 2.26
CA ASP A 610 -9.81 41.47 3.43
C ASP A 610 -10.97 40.49 3.19
N GLY A 611 -11.30 39.71 4.21
CA GLY A 611 -12.38 38.71 4.17
C GLY A 611 -12.10 37.50 3.29
N ARG A 612 -10.89 37.31 2.78
CA ARG A 612 -10.49 36.16 1.97
C ARG A 612 -9.35 35.38 2.61
N ARG A 613 -9.24 34.09 2.21
CA ARG A 613 -8.03 33.30 2.43
C ARG A 613 -6.95 33.76 1.46
N ASN A 614 -5.89 34.33 1.99
CA ASN A 614 -4.78 34.80 1.18
C ASN A 614 -3.63 33.79 1.23
N VAL A 615 -3.15 33.41 0.04
CA VAL A 615 -2.00 32.51 -0.12
C VAL A 615 -0.88 33.31 -0.73
N VAL A 616 0.23 33.39 -0.02
CA VAL A 616 1.45 34.09 -0.46
C VAL A 616 2.65 33.16 -0.30
N GLU A 617 3.67 33.36 -1.14
CA GLU A 617 4.85 32.47 -1.18
C GLU A 617 5.53 32.32 0.18
N SER A 618 5.71 33.43 0.90
CA SER A 618 6.37 33.41 2.21
C SER A 618 5.71 32.55 3.27
N GLN A 619 4.43 32.18 3.11
CA GLN A 619 3.70 31.32 4.04
C GLN A 619 3.75 29.84 3.68
N ILE A 620 3.94 29.50 2.41
CA ILE A 620 3.91 28.09 1.95
C ILE A 620 4.98 27.24 2.63
N GLY A 621 6.19 27.79 2.77
CA GLY A 621 7.32 27.10 3.41
C GLY A 621 7.33 27.16 4.95
N LEU A 622 6.48 27.99 5.56
CA LEU A 622 6.49 28.22 7.01
C LEU A 622 5.70 27.15 7.77
N THR A 623 4.47 26.90 7.35
CA THR A 623 3.51 26.03 8.04
C THR A 623 2.74 25.19 7.04
N SER A 624 2.04 24.15 7.51
CA SER A 624 1.12 23.35 6.68
C SER A 624 -0.11 24.15 6.21
N PHE A 625 -0.31 25.34 6.74
CA PHE A 625 -1.42 26.25 6.42
C PHE A 625 -0.86 27.51 5.78
N SER A 626 -0.95 27.57 4.48
CA SER A 626 -0.34 28.61 3.63
C SER A 626 -1.26 29.80 3.33
N PHE A 627 -2.23 30.09 4.19
CA PHE A 627 -3.12 31.24 4.00
C PHE A 627 -3.18 32.14 5.23
N LEU A 628 -3.42 33.41 4.97
CA LEU A 628 -3.51 34.46 5.96
C LEU A 628 -4.95 34.99 6.03
N ASP A 629 -5.36 35.42 7.22
CA ASP A 629 -6.66 36.02 7.50
C ASP A 629 -6.61 37.54 7.64
N GLY A 630 -5.40 38.13 7.60
CA GLY A 630 -5.19 39.55 7.70
C GLY A 630 -3.72 39.93 7.87
N PRO A 631 -3.40 41.28 7.90
CA PRO A 631 -2.05 41.77 8.10
C PRO A 631 -1.45 41.31 9.42
N ARG A 632 -0.12 41.03 9.42
CA ARG A 632 0.60 40.59 10.63
C ARG A 632 2.10 40.87 10.58
N ASN A 633 2.67 41.21 11.74
CA ASN A 633 4.11 41.44 11.89
C ASN A 633 4.88 40.15 12.25
N TYR A 634 4.23 39.16 12.80
CA TYR A 634 4.86 37.92 13.20
C TYR A 634 4.05 36.72 12.69
N SER A 635 4.75 35.70 12.22
CA SER A 635 4.14 34.42 11.93
C SER A 635 3.70 33.73 13.23
N PRO A 636 2.89 32.67 13.16
CA PRO A 636 2.84 31.72 14.25
C PRO A 636 4.25 31.21 14.59
N VAL A 637 4.48 30.88 15.87
CA VAL A 637 5.64 30.11 16.27
C VAL A 637 5.39 28.68 15.87
N VAL A 638 6.19 28.16 14.96
CA VAL A 638 6.08 26.77 14.50
C VAL A 638 7.05 25.91 15.29
N SER A 639 6.53 24.83 15.84
CA SER A 639 7.29 23.82 16.58
C SER A 639 7.13 22.46 15.92
N SER A 640 8.23 21.78 15.65
CA SER A 640 8.26 20.43 15.09
C SER A 640 9.13 19.53 15.97
N LEU A 641 8.50 18.60 16.66
CA LEU A 641 9.14 17.63 17.53
C LEU A 641 9.05 16.24 16.88
N ARG A 642 10.18 15.56 16.77
CA ARG A 642 10.27 14.15 16.43
C ARG A 642 11.05 13.43 17.51
N MET A 643 10.53 12.31 18.00
CA MET A 643 11.15 11.53 19.04
C MET A 643 11.08 10.03 18.71
N ASN A 644 12.22 9.35 18.84
CA ASN A 644 12.36 7.90 18.67
C ASN A 644 12.99 7.30 19.91
N PRO A 645 12.23 7.14 21.03
CA PRO A 645 12.77 6.69 22.32
C PRO A 645 13.40 5.29 22.24
N VAL A 646 12.75 4.42 21.49
CA VAL A 646 13.23 3.08 21.15
C VAL A 646 13.02 2.86 19.66
N GLY A 647 13.76 1.91 19.05
CA GLY A 647 13.67 1.69 17.59
C GLY A 647 12.28 1.29 17.07
N SER A 648 11.40 0.85 17.96
CA SER A 648 10.03 0.44 17.64
C SER A 648 8.96 1.50 17.96
N LEU A 649 9.34 2.70 18.45
CA LEU A 649 8.40 3.77 18.80
C LEU A 649 8.84 5.08 18.19
N GLY A 650 8.02 5.65 17.31
CA GLY A 650 8.17 6.97 16.72
C GLY A 650 7.06 7.91 17.16
N ILE A 651 7.40 9.12 17.53
CA ILE A 651 6.45 10.17 17.92
C ILE A 651 6.80 11.42 17.10
N GLU A 652 5.79 12.03 16.50
CA GLU A 652 5.93 13.30 15.79
C GLU A 652 4.84 14.26 16.28
N TRP A 653 5.23 15.51 16.56
CA TRP A 653 4.29 16.54 16.97
C TRP A 653 4.67 17.86 16.33
N ARG A 654 3.76 18.43 15.58
CA ARG A 654 3.89 19.76 14.97
C ARG A 654 2.78 20.65 15.48
N THR A 655 3.14 21.86 15.88
CA THR A 655 2.20 22.88 16.39
C THR A 655 2.51 24.23 15.80
N ASP A 656 1.47 25.01 15.55
CA ASP A 656 1.53 26.41 15.19
C ASP A 656 0.86 27.23 16.33
N TYR A 657 1.66 27.94 17.11
CA TYR A 657 1.17 28.84 18.17
C TYR A 657 1.06 30.26 17.60
N ASP A 658 -0.14 30.84 17.60
CA ASP A 658 -0.37 32.21 17.13
C ASP A 658 -0.27 33.21 18.30
N PRO A 659 0.80 34.05 18.37
CA PRO A 659 0.94 35.03 19.45
C PRO A 659 -0.17 36.09 19.48
N ARG A 660 -0.79 36.38 18.32
CA ARG A 660 -1.89 37.36 18.25
C ARG A 660 -3.17 36.86 18.95
N ARG A 661 -3.39 35.58 18.92
CA ARG A 661 -4.56 34.92 19.50
C ARG A 661 -4.25 34.24 20.82
N ALA A 662 -2.98 34.22 21.23
CA ALA A 662 -2.48 33.51 22.41
C ALA A 662 -2.94 32.03 22.47
N GLN A 663 -3.00 31.35 21.32
CA GLN A 663 -3.48 29.98 21.25
C GLN A 663 -2.75 29.15 20.19
N ILE A 664 -2.77 27.84 20.38
CA ILE A 664 -2.35 26.89 19.34
C ILE A 664 -3.46 26.87 18.27
N THR A 665 -3.15 27.33 17.07
CA THR A 665 -4.07 27.37 15.94
C THR A 665 -4.11 26.05 15.18
N ASN A 666 -2.97 25.38 15.09
CA ASN A 666 -2.84 24.10 14.42
C ASN A 666 -2.01 23.14 15.26
N SER A 667 -2.45 21.91 15.34
CA SER A 667 -1.72 20.85 16.01
C SER A 667 -1.89 19.54 15.23
N SER A 668 -0.77 18.92 14.92
CA SER A 668 -0.70 17.59 14.31
C SER A 668 0.32 16.75 15.06
N PHE A 669 -0.13 15.73 15.70
CA PHE A 669 0.75 14.79 16.42
C PHE A 669 0.55 13.38 15.91
N SER A 670 1.51 12.53 15.92
CA SER A 670 1.42 11.11 15.60
C SER A 670 2.32 10.29 16.50
N ALA A 671 1.87 9.12 16.90
CA ALA A 671 2.66 8.14 17.60
C ALA A 671 2.43 6.76 17.01
N ASN A 672 3.53 6.11 16.61
CA ASN A 672 3.52 4.79 16.02
C ASN A 672 4.42 3.88 16.84
N GLY A 673 3.89 2.74 17.27
CA GLY A 673 4.66 1.80 18.07
C GLY A 673 4.41 0.36 17.66
N ARG A 674 5.45 -0.47 17.80
CA ARG A 674 5.35 -1.91 17.67
C ARG A 674 6.01 -2.58 18.86
N LEU A 675 5.26 -3.41 19.57
CA LEU A 675 5.76 -4.23 20.64
C LEU A 675 5.46 -5.69 20.31
N ASN A 676 6.50 -6.45 19.96
CA ASN A 676 6.37 -7.83 19.47
C ASN A 676 5.40 -7.94 18.29
N GLU A 677 4.21 -8.45 18.54
CA GLU A 677 3.17 -8.68 17.54
C GLU A 677 2.04 -7.67 17.60
N VAL A 678 2.08 -6.74 18.56
CA VAL A 678 1.11 -5.65 18.67
C VAL A 678 1.65 -4.42 17.97
N PHE A 679 0.86 -3.85 17.09
CA PHE A 679 1.10 -2.58 16.45
C PHE A 679 0.03 -1.57 16.90
N LEU A 680 0.48 -0.39 17.30
CA LEU A 680 -0.38 0.72 17.68
C LEU A 680 0.03 1.97 16.90
N SER A 681 -0.93 2.63 16.32
CA SER A 681 -0.75 3.92 15.69
C SER A 681 -1.88 4.85 16.12
N VAL A 682 -1.52 6.03 16.56
CA VAL A 682 -2.44 7.01 17.13
C VAL A 682 -2.16 8.38 16.53
N GLY A 683 -3.16 9.20 16.24
CA GLY A 683 -3.00 10.55 15.75
C GLY A 683 -4.17 11.49 15.92
N HIS A 684 -3.86 12.79 15.84
CA HIS A 684 -4.82 13.90 15.94
C HIS A 684 -4.43 15.06 15.07
N ASN A 685 -5.38 15.59 14.41
CA ASN A 685 -5.26 16.86 13.72
C ASN A 685 -6.28 17.83 14.25
N GLN A 686 -5.80 18.94 14.71
CA GLN A 686 -6.64 20.05 15.13
C GLN A 686 -6.26 21.29 14.34
N VAL A 687 -7.25 21.91 13.72
CA VAL A 687 -7.17 23.18 13.03
C VAL A 687 -8.19 24.13 13.66
N ARG A 688 -7.70 25.16 14.32
CA ARG A 688 -8.49 26.24 14.88
C ARG A 688 -8.28 27.49 14.03
N ASN A 689 -8.87 27.50 12.86
CA ASN A 689 -8.75 28.67 12.00
C ASN A 689 -9.78 29.73 12.39
N GLY A 690 -9.53 30.97 11.96
CA GLY A 690 -10.47 32.06 12.07
C GLY A 690 -11.72 31.83 11.19
N THR A 691 -12.46 32.92 10.99
CA THR A 691 -13.77 32.91 10.29
C THR A 691 -13.74 32.37 8.85
N LEU A 692 -12.57 32.30 8.23
CA LEU A 692 -12.42 31.94 6.80
C LEU A 692 -12.15 30.47 6.52
N SER A 693 -11.89 29.65 7.55
CA SER A 693 -11.62 28.20 7.40
C SER A 693 -12.51 27.40 8.32
N PRO A 694 -13.15 26.33 7.85
CA PRO A 694 -13.85 25.43 8.73
C PRO A 694 -12.83 24.79 9.69
N PRO A 695 -13.07 24.84 11.02
CA PRO A 695 -12.21 24.17 11.97
C PRO A 695 -12.28 22.65 11.75
N ALA A 696 -11.18 21.97 12.01
CA ALA A 696 -11.10 20.51 11.99
C ALA A 696 -10.61 20.00 13.34
N ASN A 697 -11.13 18.87 13.78
CA ASN A 697 -10.69 18.21 15.02
C ASN A 697 -10.94 16.71 14.88
N GLN A 698 -9.93 15.98 14.36
CA GLN A 698 -10.07 14.57 14.02
C GLN A 698 -9.06 13.71 14.76
N PHE A 699 -9.54 12.57 15.18
CA PHE A 699 -8.77 11.48 15.76
C PHE A 699 -8.68 10.31 14.80
N THR A 700 -7.53 9.67 14.72
CA THR A 700 -7.33 8.39 14.03
C THR A 700 -6.65 7.41 14.97
N GLY A 701 -7.17 6.21 15.07
CA GLY A 701 -6.58 5.12 15.84
C GLY A 701 -6.45 3.87 14.98
N LEU A 702 -5.32 3.19 15.09
CA LEU A 702 -5.09 1.88 14.49
C LEU A 702 -4.44 1.00 15.55
N ILE A 703 -5.01 -0.16 15.78
CA ILE A 703 -4.42 -1.22 16.58
C ILE A 703 -4.44 -2.51 15.79
N GLY A 704 -3.34 -3.24 15.83
CA GLY A 704 -3.21 -4.52 15.17
C GLY A 704 -2.49 -5.55 16.04
N LEU A 705 -2.92 -6.80 15.93
CA LEU A 705 -2.31 -7.96 16.59
C LEU A 705 -1.94 -8.99 15.52
N GLY A 706 -0.70 -9.42 15.52
CA GLY A 706 -0.20 -10.48 14.65
C GLY A 706 0.74 -9.97 13.55
N ARG A 707 0.97 -10.84 12.57
CA ARG A 707 1.78 -10.59 11.36
C ARG A 707 1.12 -11.22 10.16
N GLU A 708 1.44 -10.74 8.97
CA GLU A 708 1.02 -11.38 7.72
C GLU A 708 1.45 -12.86 7.72
N ASN A 709 0.52 -13.76 7.42
CA ASN A 709 0.73 -15.24 7.39
C ASN A 709 1.08 -15.89 8.73
N ARG A 710 1.00 -15.18 9.84
CA ARG A 710 1.13 -15.80 11.17
C ARG A 710 0.01 -16.80 11.41
N ARG A 711 0.35 -17.99 11.91
CA ARG A 711 -0.64 -18.98 12.38
C ARG A 711 -1.35 -18.46 13.64
N GLY A 712 -2.60 -18.85 13.79
CA GLY A 712 -3.47 -18.43 14.89
C GLY A 712 -4.25 -17.14 14.59
N TRP A 713 -4.66 -16.46 15.63
CA TRP A 713 -5.48 -15.26 15.54
C TRP A 713 -4.65 -14.02 15.18
N ASN A 714 -5.15 -13.28 14.22
CA ASN A 714 -4.66 -11.97 13.84
C ASN A 714 -5.88 -11.02 13.81
N ALA A 715 -5.72 -9.82 14.33
CA ALA A 715 -6.82 -8.86 14.38
C ALA A 715 -6.31 -7.45 14.13
N GLY A 716 -7.13 -6.61 13.53
CA GLY A 716 -6.83 -5.20 13.31
C GLY A 716 -8.10 -4.35 13.43
N PHE A 717 -7.95 -3.19 14.00
CA PHE A 717 -8.99 -2.18 14.11
C PHE A 717 -8.42 -0.82 13.74
N ASN A 718 -9.13 -0.10 12.89
CA ASN A 718 -8.80 1.25 12.47
C ASN A 718 -10.07 2.12 12.56
N ALA A 719 -9.94 3.33 13.10
CA ALA A 719 -11.05 4.24 13.26
C ALA A 719 -10.64 5.70 13.04
N ILE A 720 -11.54 6.50 12.48
CA ILE A 720 -11.44 7.96 12.34
C ILE A 720 -12.67 8.57 12.97
N TYR A 721 -12.46 9.40 13.98
CA TYR A 721 -13.50 10.09 14.71
C TYR A 721 -13.34 11.60 14.59
N ASP A 722 -14.42 12.29 14.25
CA ASP A 722 -14.47 13.75 14.20
C ASP A 722 -15.14 14.29 15.47
N TYR A 723 -14.36 14.97 16.31
CA TYR A 723 -14.86 15.55 17.58
C TYR A 723 -15.83 16.70 17.37
N ARG A 724 -15.69 17.43 16.27
CA ARG A 724 -16.57 18.56 15.95
C ARG A 724 -17.94 18.09 15.54
N LEU A 725 -18.00 17.08 14.70
CA LEU A 725 -19.23 16.44 14.24
C LEU A 725 -19.76 15.40 15.22
N LYS A 726 -18.96 15.04 16.24
CA LYS A 726 -19.24 13.94 17.18
C LYS A 726 -19.56 12.63 16.47
N GLN A 727 -18.88 12.36 15.36
CA GLN A 727 -19.20 11.28 14.44
C GLN A 727 -18.01 10.37 14.18
N LEU A 728 -18.25 9.05 14.21
CA LEU A 728 -17.31 8.05 13.74
C LEU A 728 -17.38 7.99 12.20
N GLN A 729 -16.50 8.74 11.55
CA GLN A 729 -16.49 8.88 10.08
C GLN A 729 -16.07 7.61 9.37
N PHE A 730 -15.20 6.83 10.00
CA PHE A 730 -14.70 5.58 9.43
C PHE A 730 -14.35 4.61 10.54
N SER A 731 -14.68 3.34 10.36
CA SER A 731 -14.09 2.24 11.12
C SER A 731 -13.93 1.01 10.25
N ASN A 732 -12.88 0.26 10.51
CA ASN A 732 -12.57 -0.99 9.83
C ASN A 732 -12.03 -1.98 10.86
N SER A 733 -12.74 -3.08 11.05
CA SER A 733 -12.37 -4.16 11.94
C SER A 733 -12.13 -5.41 11.12
N GLN A 734 -11.02 -6.07 11.29
CA GLN A 734 -10.70 -7.33 10.63
C GLN A 734 -10.21 -8.34 11.65
N VAL A 735 -10.72 -9.55 11.57
CA VAL A 735 -10.25 -10.70 12.34
C VAL A 735 -9.92 -11.81 11.36
N THR A 736 -8.76 -12.40 11.52
CA THR A 736 -8.26 -13.50 10.68
C THR A 736 -7.74 -14.61 11.56
N TYR A 737 -8.16 -15.82 11.27
CA TYR A 737 -7.59 -17.04 11.85
C TYR A 737 -6.88 -17.84 10.76
N ASN A 738 -5.59 -18.05 10.92
CA ASN A 738 -4.79 -18.87 10.02
C ASN A 738 -4.42 -20.18 10.70
N SER A 739 -4.87 -21.29 10.11
CA SER A 739 -4.38 -22.63 10.45
C SER A 739 -3.11 -22.95 9.65
N ASP A 740 -2.67 -24.19 9.71
CA ASP A 740 -1.54 -24.68 8.93
C ASP A 740 -1.83 -24.83 7.42
N CYS A 741 -3.09 -24.99 7.03
CA CYS A 741 -3.51 -25.26 5.66
C CYS A 741 -4.47 -24.23 5.06
N CYS A 742 -5.08 -23.39 5.88
CA CYS A 742 -6.05 -22.39 5.41
C CYS A 742 -6.20 -21.22 6.38
N GLY A 743 -6.83 -20.15 5.93
CA GLY A 743 -7.17 -18.98 6.73
C GLY A 743 -8.60 -18.54 6.48
N LEU A 744 -9.26 -18.09 7.54
CA LEU A 744 -10.57 -17.45 7.47
C LEU A 744 -10.42 -16.00 7.94
N SER A 745 -10.87 -15.06 7.12
CA SER A 745 -10.88 -13.64 7.44
C SER A 745 -12.28 -13.08 7.39
N PHE A 746 -12.61 -12.28 8.38
CA PHE A 746 -13.85 -11.51 8.42
C PHE A 746 -13.49 -10.03 8.61
N GLN A 747 -14.15 -9.16 7.85
CA GLN A 747 -13.97 -7.71 7.92
C GLN A 747 -15.33 -7.03 8.00
N PHE A 748 -15.46 -6.13 8.95
CA PHE A 748 -16.54 -5.15 9.05
C PHE A 748 -15.98 -3.76 8.80
N ARG A 749 -16.59 -3.02 7.89
CA ARG A 749 -16.23 -1.65 7.57
C ARG A 749 -17.46 -0.74 7.63
N ARG A 750 -17.32 0.37 8.33
CA ARG A 750 -18.28 1.46 8.34
C ARG A 750 -17.64 2.72 7.74
N LEU A 751 -18.35 3.37 6.86
CA LEU A 751 -18.03 4.69 6.31
C LEU A 751 -19.23 5.60 6.51
N ASP A 752 -19.03 6.74 7.20
CA ASP A 752 -20.06 7.70 7.54
C ASP A 752 -19.47 9.10 7.34
N TYR A 753 -19.56 9.63 6.11
CA TYR A 753 -18.95 10.90 5.72
C TYR A 753 -19.84 11.65 4.75
N GLY A 754 -20.34 12.83 5.17
CA GLY A 754 -21.29 13.63 4.39
C GLY A 754 -22.54 12.84 4.04
N PRO A 755 -22.93 12.74 2.76
CA PRO A 755 -24.10 11.96 2.34
C PRO A 755 -23.85 10.45 2.32
N ILE A 756 -22.65 10.00 2.65
CA ILE A 756 -22.25 8.60 2.55
C ILE A 756 -22.44 7.90 3.89
N GLN A 757 -23.36 6.95 3.95
CA GLN A 757 -23.49 6.00 5.05
C GLN A 757 -23.44 4.59 4.50
N ALA A 758 -22.39 3.84 4.81
CA ALA A 758 -22.19 2.50 4.28
C ALA A 758 -21.62 1.57 5.34
N ASN A 759 -22.29 0.46 5.56
CA ASN A 759 -21.79 -0.69 6.31
C ASN A 759 -21.49 -1.80 5.32
N GLN A 760 -20.32 -2.41 5.42
CA GLN A 760 -19.87 -3.47 4.53
C GLN A 760 -19.36 -4.64 5.34
N TYR A 761 -19.81 -5.83 4.98
CA TYR A 761 -19.32 -7.09 5.52
C TYR A 761 -18.59 -7.85 4.43
N ARG A 762 -17.39 -8.27 4.72
CA ARG A 762 -16.53 -8.99 3.80
C ARG A 762 -15.95 -10.21 4.48
N PHE A 763 -15.77 -11.25 3.71
CA PHE A 763 -15.08 -12.45 4.17
C PHE A 763 -14.12 -12.95 3.10
N ALA A 764 -13.11 -13.69 3.53
CA ALA A 764 -12.26 -14.46 2.65
C ALA A 764 -11.90 -15.77 3.32
N PHE A 765 -11.95 -16.84 2.54
CA PHE A 765 -11.37 -18.11 2.88
C PHE A 765 -10.14 -18.33 2.01
N VAL A 766 -8.99 -18.49 2.64
CA VAL A 766 -7.70 -18.65 1.97
C VAL A 766 -7.28 -20.10 2.09
N ILE A 767 -6.96 -20.75 0.99
CA ILE A 767 -6.35 -22.08 0.96
C ILE A 767 -4.86 -21.86 0.68
N ALA A 768 -4.02 -22.34 1.59
CA ALA A 768 -2.59 -22.21 1.47
C ALA A 768 -2.07 -22.82 0.17
N ASN A 769 -1.14 -22.12 -0.50
CA ASN A 769 -0.55 -22.47 -1.80
C ASN A 769 -1.52 -22.52 -3.00
N ILE A 770 -2.83 -22.33 -2.80
CA ILE A 770 -3.84 -22.42 -3.87
C ILE A 770 -4.40 -21.04 -4.22
N GLY A 771 -4.90 -20.28 -3.21
CA GLY A 771 -5.54 -19.00 -3.44
C GLY A 771 -6.59 -18.65 -2.40
N SER A 772 -7.36 -17.58 -2.66
CA SER A 772 -8.43 -17.11 -1.75
C SER A 772 -9.78 -17.10 -2.46
N ILE A 773 -10.83 -17.39 -1.71
CA ILE A 773 -12.24 -17.30 -2.11
C ILE A 773 -12.88 -16.24 -1.24
N GLY A 774 -13.63 -15.29 -1.81
CA GLY A 774 -14.29 -14.19 -1.10
C GLY A 774 -13.92 -12.82 -1.66
N ASN A 775 -14.45 -11.75 -1.08
CA ASN A 775 -14.27 -10.38 -1.54
C ASN A 775 -13.13 -9.60 -0.86
N LEU A 776 -12.40 -10.21 0.06
CA LEU A 776 -11.15 -9.70 0.59
C LEU A 776 -10.00 -10.18 -0.31
N ARG A 777 -9.67 -9.40 -1.33
CA ARG A 777 -8.57 -9.74 -2.28
C ARG A 777 -7.18 -9.69 -1.65
N ARG A 778 -7.01 -8.90 -0.60
CA ARG A 778 -5.83 -8.83 0.26
C ARG A 778 -6.33 -8.65 1.68
N GLN A 779 -5.69 -9.30 2.64
CA GLN A 779 -5.74 -8.77 4.00
C GLN A 779 -5.33 -7.31 3.88
N GLU A 780 -6.22 -6.38 4.24
CA GLU A 780 -5.76 -5.01 4.41
C GLU A 780 -4.64 -5.08 5.44
N ARG A 781 -3.47 -4.62 5.03
CA ARG A 781 -2.31 -4.66 5.93
C ARG A 781 -2.58 -3.65 7.03
N PHE A 782 -2.95 -4.15 8.19
CA PHE A 782 -2.97 -3.38 9.43
C PHE A 782 -1.56 -3.31 10.05
N PHE A 783 -0.60 -4.03 9.47
CA PHE A 783 0.71 -4.24 10.06
C PHE A 783 1.82 -3.66 9.23
#